data_726642e868e2bb050b54ff84aa07d016
#
_entry.id   726642e868e2bb050b54ff84aa07d016
#
_cell.length_a   1.000
_cell.length_b   1.000
_cell.length_c   1.000
_cell.angle_alpha   90.00
_cell.angle_beta   90.00
_cell.angle_gamma   90.00
#
_symmetry.space_group_name_H-M   'P 1'
#
loop_
_entity.id
_entity.type
_entity.pdbx_description
1 polymer ?
#
loop_
_entity_poly.entity_id
_entity_poly.type
_entity_poly.pdbx_seq_one_letter_code
_entity_poly.pdbx_strand_id
1 'polypeptide(L)'
;MSNILVLAASDMTDGLRGQMESYMRKAQIPMVNVRFAFGLTNGCIIKTTKTRVDADPSRESVFAQRLTDAIRKYAASTIIINDWVALKYITQKYSSLALTRGSTYFVNGLPAIVVDSLRTKDGGAKLRAVPHAAWLLQQDLKKVNRWFNGKQQREPRFDYRVVKSLDELDAFARCAASSVAIAMDIETTGRGQTARISCSGYACIGQDGAIRSWVIPFIDPFGENGHAWSASAFESVLRTLRDVHASSVPKVLQNGAYDSHYYIRYRIPPKNFLLDTAIAWHSIWPELPKRLDFITSIAVDHYRYWKDEKAVDANDDDKASKIPTSRDGWDRYLRYNAMDCHYTALDSLYLLRVMSKIPWAMDNYRQSFRQQLGPAIAMSLRGVRTNAGLKDAFEIQNTEESRKVLKDLRVMTATPEFNPNANEQVATLLYDIMGAEPLKQRGAKAKKKKTDARPVDEKTLQIFQTQHWLLDRIITSIWGTKKPANNAAKYGPGLKLWNSRWLYALNATGTETGRYSCSHSNFWIGQQIQNVPYPMRALVEPDDGYVLFEFDYSKADFWHTAFASEEPEMMRVCLDTSLDLHCYHASKFFSRPYEEIYAGYKAKDPVIVDSLHGIRQNTKRVVYGANYMMAGYTMFITMGKEAVDATARYMDYDTNGWSINDYAKFCQSLIDFYYSTMYPGMMPWLERTVMNVSRKANLAVCAGGKTRSFFANLLTDNGAQRELAAFYGQGGTAMTINRVLDNVYYGGLDSQDLHILTMTHDSITGQIKLSALDRLVELKQAMEVVNEIHGRQFVIPVEGSVGFGWGFRMTDWHENITVDEIRKADEKWKAKNQNLMSLIGKLAPVNCAIENMNAENIGAFQL
;
A
#
# COMPACT_ATOMS: atom_id res chain seq x y z
N MET A 1 44.66 -11.70 -19.46
CA MET A 1 43.51 -12.13 -18.64
C MET A 1 42.49 -11.03 -18.67
N SER A 2 41.25 -11.38 -18.92
CA SER A 2 40.14 -10.40 -18.92
C SER A 2 39.86 -9.93 -17.49
N ASN A 3 39.51 -8.65 -17.31
CA ASN A 3 39.22 -8.06 -15.99
C ASN A 3 37.84 -7.39 -15.94
N ILE A 4 37.30 -7.22 -14.73
CA ILE A 4 36.13 -6.43 -14.40
C ILE A 4 36.58 -5.06 -13.93
N LEU A 5 36.15 -4.00 -14.63
CA LEU A 5 36.49 -2.62 -14.27
C LEU A 5 35.34 -2.01 -13.50
N VAL A 6 35.56 -1.58 -12.27
CA VAL A 6 34.56 -0.88 -11.42
C VAL A 6 34.78 0.62 -11.56
N LEU A 7 33.80 1.32 -12.12
CA LEU A 7 33.74 2.79 -12.12
C LEU A 7 33.23 3.21 -10.76
N ALA A 8 34.14 3.54 -9.85
CA ALA A 8 33.81 3.85 -8.49
C ALA A 8 33.63 5.35 -8.29
N ALA A 9 32.63 5.76 -7.56
CA ALA A 9 32.40 7.14 -7.16
C ALA A 9 33.63 7.66 -6.37
N SER A 10 33.97 8.93 -6.56
CA SER A 10 35.15 9.55 -5.92
C SER A 10 35.05 9.58 -4.39
N ASP A 11 33.86 9.44 -3.82
CA ASP A 11 33.61 9.39 -2.38
C ASP A 11 33.55 7.97 -1.79
N MET A 12 33.82 6.93 -2.59
CA MET A 12 33.87 5.55 -2.12
C MET A 12 35.05 5.37 -1.14
N THR A 13 34.74 5.11 0.12
CA THR A 13 35.76 4.85 1.17
C THR A 13 36.25 3.39 1.09
N ASP A 14 37.42 3.13 1.69
CA ASP A 14 37.99 1.77 1.79
C ASP A 14 37.01 0.78 2.46
N GLY A 15 36.24 1.23 3.45
CA GLY A 15 35.23 0.42 4.10
C GLY A 15 34.07 0.03 3.14
N LEU A 16 33.61 0.92 2.28
CA LEU A 16 32.58 0.63 1.26
C LEU A 16 33.14 -0.26 0.16
N ARG A 17 34.38 -0.01 -0.25
CA ARG A 17 35.09 -0.87 -1.19
C ARG A 17 35.20 -2.29 -0.65
N GLY A 18 35.67 -2.47 0.59
CA GLY A 18 35.76 -3.78 1.23
C GLY A 18 34.43 -4.50 1.34
N GLN A 19 33.32 -3.77 1.59
CA GLN A 19 31.98 -4.34 1.55
C GLN A 19 31.63 -4.84 0.13
N MET A 20 31.85 -4.03 -0.90
CA MET A 20 31.58 -4.42 -2.29
C MET A 20 32.39 -5.66 -2.68
N GLU A 21 33.69 -5.69 -2.35
CA GLU A 21 34.55 -6.85 -2.59
C GLU A 21 34.07 -8.12 -1.88
N SER A 22 33.57 -7.99 -0.64
CA SER A 22 32.95 -9.11 0.08
C SER A 22 31.75 -9.69 -0.66
N TYR A 23 30.85 -8.84 -1.18
CA TYR A 23 29.70 -9.30 -1.97
C TYR A 23 30.10 -9.83 -3.35
N MET A 24 31.16 -9.31 -3.97
CA MET A 24 31.73 -9.88 -5.19
C MET A 24 32.20 -11.32 -4.98
N ARG A 25 32.90 -11.61 -3.88
CA ARG A 25 33.29 -12.97 -3.50
C ARG A 25 32.08 -13.87 -3.33
N LYS A 26 31.02 -13.39 -2.63
CA LYS A 26 29.74 -14.13 -2.48
C LYS A 26 29.04 -14.38 -3.83
N ALA A 27 29.22 -13.49 -4.80
CA ALA A 27 28.74 -13.65 -6.17
C ALA A 27 29.69 -14.47 -7.07
N GLN A 28 30.74 -15.09 -6.49
CA GLN A 28 31.72 -15.92 -7.16
C GLN A 28 32.55 -15.16 -8.24
N ILE A 29 32.74 -13.85 -8.05
CA ILE A 29 33.60 -13.04 -8.92
C ILE A 29 35.05 -13.22 -8.44
N PRO A 30 35.99 -13.65 -9.32
CA PRO A 30 37.41 -13.79 -8.96
C PRO A 30 38.03 -12.42 -8.68
N MET A 31 38.44 -12.15 -7.47
CA MET A 31 38.97 -10.83 -7.06
C MET A 31 40.27 -10.47 -7.75
N VAL A 32 41.07 -11.44 -8.18
CA VAL A 32 42.27 -11.24 -8.99
C VAL A 32 41.99 -10.47 -10.30
N ASN A 33 40.75 -10.58 -10.78
CA ASN A 33 40.32 -9.95 -12.02
C ASN A 33 39.58 -8.62 -11.79
N VAL A 34 39.46 -8.13 -10.55
CA VAL A 34 38.73 -6.88 -10.26
C VAL A 34 39.69 -5.71 -10.20
N ARG A 35 39.35 -4.61 -10.86
CA ARG A 35 40.08 -3.36 -10.87
C ARG A 35 39.13 -2.20 -10.59
N PHE A 36 39.46 -1.36 -9.63
CA PHE A 36 38.70 -0.16 -9.30
C PHE A 36 39.31 1.04 -9.98
N ALA A 37 38.54 1.78 -10.75
CA ALA A 37 38.92 3.06 -11.32
C ALA A 37 38.28 4.20 -10.55
N PHE A 38 39.06 4.91 -9.79
CA PHE A 38 38.64 6.10 -9.05
C PHE A 38 38.97 7.38 -9.84
N GLY A 39 38.16 8.42 -9.63
CA GLY A 39 38.48 9.74 -10.13
C GLY A 39 38.33 9.95 -11.63
N LEU A 40 37.76 8.99 -12.38
CA LEU A 40 37.45 9.20 -13.80
C LEU A 40 36.51 10.39 -14.03
N THR A 41 35.68 10.69 -13.06
CA THR A 41 34.71 11.79 -13.05
C THR A 41 35.22 13.05 -12.30
N ASN A 42 36.46 13.07 -11.87
CA ASN A 42 37.02 14.24 -11.18
C ASN A 42 37.03 15.46 -12.11
N GLY A 43 36.51 16.59 -11.59
CA GLY A 43 36.36 17.83 -12.34
C GLY A 43 35.19 17.81 -13.36
N CYS A 44 34.36 16.77 -13.37
CA CYS A 44 33.25 16.60 -14.27
C CYS A 44 31.88 16.97 -13.65
N ILE A 45 31.87 17.69 -12.54
CA ILE A 45 30.67 18.05 -11.79
C ILE A 45 30.44 19.57 -11.83
N ILE A 46 29.27 19.98 -12.19
CA ILE A 46 28.80 21.37 -12.07
C ILE A 46 27.86 21.50 -10.88
N LYS A 47 28.10 22.48 -10.02
CA LYS A 47 27.13 22.89 -9.00
C LYS A 47 26.19 23.93 -9.62
N THR A 48 24.99 23.54 -9.96
CA THR A 48 23.98 24.42 -10.57
C THR A 48 23.17 25.18 -9.54
N THR A 49 23.01 24.65 -8.33
CA THR A 49 22.35 25.31 -7.19
C THR A 49 22.96 24.81 -5.86
N LYS A 50 22.55 25.42 -4.72
CA LYS A 50 22.96 24.91 -3.38
C LYS A 50 22.60 23.45 -3.10
N THR A 51 21.65 22.90 -3.82
CA THR A 51 21.07 21.56 -3.58
C THR A 51 21.20 20.60 -4.75
N ARG A 52 21.55 21.09 -5.95
CA ARG A 52 21.65 20.27 -7.15
C ARG A 52 23.06 20.29 -7.73
N VAL A 53 23.58 19.10 -8.00
CA VAL A 53 24.87 18.86 -8.63
C VAL A 53 24.62 18.08 -9.91
N ASP A 54 25.10 18.57 -11.04
CA ASP A 54 24.94 17.95 -12.35
C ASP A 54 26.32 17.64 -12.98
N ALA A 55 26.32 16.69 -13.94
CA ALA A 55 27.49 16.42 -14.77
C ALA A 55 27.78 17.57 -15.73
N ASP A 56 29.04 17.92 -15.92
CA ASP A 56 29.48 18.96 -16.83
C ASP A 56 29.50 18.44 -18.29
N PRO A 57 28.59 18.87 -19.18
CA PRO A 57 28.57 18.41 -20.55
C PRO A 57 29.88 18.71 -21.32
N SER A 58 30.59 19.77 -20.99
CA SER A 58 31.89 20.13 -21.63
C SER A 58 33.02 19.15 -21.29
N ARG A 59 32.85 18.30 -20.28
CA ARG A 59 33.84 17.30 -19.83
C ARG A 59 33.57 15.88 -20.32
N GLU A 60 32.57 15.71 -21.17
CA GLU A 60 32.20 14.38 -21.68
C GLU A 60 33.36 13.72 -22.43
N SER A 61 34.01 14.44 -23.34
CA SER A 61 35.20 13.94 -24.08
C SER A 61 36.36 13.57 -23.16
N VAL A 62 36.55 14.32 -22.10
CA VAL A 62 37.61 14.03 -21.10
C VAL A 62 37.26 12.74 -20.36
N PHE A 63 36.01 12.54 -19.96
CA PHE A 63 35.55 11.31 -19.33
C PHE A 63 35.69 10.11 -20.29
N ALA A 64 35.23 10.26 -21.55
CA ALA A 64 35.32 9.22 -22.56
C ALA A 64 36.76 8.77 -22.81
N GLN A 65 37.71 9.72 -22.88
CA GLN A 65 39.15 9.41 -23.03
C GLN A 65 39.66 8.64 -21.79
N ARG A 66 39.41 9.15 -20.58
CA ARG A 66 39.84 8.50 -19.32
C ARG A 66 39.28 7.09 -19.21
N LEU A 67 38.01 6.88 -19.60
CA LEU A 67 37.35 5.57 -19.58
C LEU A 67 38.05 4.62 -20.58
N THR A 68 38.30 5.07 -21.79
CA THR A 68 38.98 4.28 -22.83
C THR A 68 40.41 3.87 -22.36
N ASP A 69 41.14 4.78 -21.77
CA ASP A 69 42.48 4.50 -21.23
C ASP A 69 42.45 3.50 -20.07
N ALA A 70 41.43 3.63 -19.17
CA ALA A 70 41.20 2.68 -18.08
C ALA A 70 40.84 1.28 -18.62
N ILE A 71 39.96 1.18 -19.64
CA ILE A 71 39.60 -0.08 -20.29
C ILE A 71 40.86 -0.78 -20.87
N ARG A 72 41.70 -0.03 -21.58
CA ARG A 72 42.95 -0.55 -22.13
C ARG A 72 43.96 -0.96 -21.05
N LYS A 73 44.23 -0.06 -20.09
CA LYS A 73 45.15 -0.26 -18.99
C LYS A 73 44.89 -1.52 -18.20
N TYR A 74 43.62 -1.77 -17.95
CA TYR A 74 43.19 -2.89 -17.12
C TYR A 74 42.71 -4.11 -17.91
N ALA A 75 42.78 -4.09 -19.25
CA ALA A 75 42.31 -5.16 -20.15
C ALA A 75 40.85 -5.60 -19.76
N ALA A 76 39.97 -4.61 -19.56
CA ALA A 76 38.63 -4.85 -19.11
C ALA A 76 37.78 -5.57 -20.17
N SER A 77 36.94 -6.53 -19.75
CA SER A 77 35.94 -7.21 -20.59
C SER A 77 34.49 -6.98 -20.07
N THR A 78 34.37 -6.50 -18.84
CA THR A 78 33.06 -6.18 -18.23
C THR A 78 33.22 -4.97 -17.33
N ILE A 79 32.22 -4.10 -17.28
CA ILE A 79 32.26 -2.86 -16.51
C ILE A 79 31.15 -2.89 -15.47
N ILE A 80 31.43 -2.41 -14.27
CA ILE A 80 30.43 -2.10 -13.22
C ILE A 80 30.33 -0.58 -13.08
N ILE A 81 29.12 -0.04 -13.21
CA ILE A 81 28.85 1.38 -13.03
C ILE A 81 28.31 1.60 -11.62
N ASN A 82 29.11 2.19 -10.74
CA ASN A 82 28.75 2.61 -9.38
C ASN A 82 29.01 4.11 -9.16
N ASP A 83 29.04 4.89 -10.23
CA ASP A 83 29.23 6.33 -10.23
C ASP A 83 28.11 6.98 -11.07
N TRP A 84 27.34 7.91 -10.46
CA TRP A 84 26.21 8.54 -11.12
C TRP A 84 26.63 9.51 -12.25
N VAL A 85 27.82 10.12 -12.17
CA VAL A 85 28.38 10.97 -13.23
C VAL A 85 28.79 10.13 -14.43
N ALA A 86 29.48 9.00 -14.18
CA ALA A 86 29.82 8.03 -15.21
C ALA A 86 28.55 7.48 -15.90
N LEU A 87 27.50 7.15 -15.12
CA LEU A 87 26.22 6.74 -15.65
C LEU A 87 25.63 7.79 -16.60
N LYS A 88 25.66 9.09 -16.18
CA LYS A 88 25.12 10.19 -17.00
C LYS A 88 25.85 10.31 -18.34
N TYR A 89 27.17 10.24 -18.35
CA TYR A 89 27.95 10.29 -19.60
C TYR A 89 27.75 9.06 -20.49
N ILE A 90 27.66 7.86 -19.91
CA ILE A 90 27.46 6.61 -20.65
C ILE A 90 26.07 6.57 -21.30
N THR A 91 25.05 7.03 -20.57
CA THR A 91 23.68 6.94 -21.03
C THR A 91 23.16 8.20 -21.73
N GLN A 92 23.84 9.32 -21.55
CA GLN A 92 23.41 10.68 -21.96
C GLN A 92 22.10 11.14 -21.31
N LYS A 93 21.49 10.28 -20.47
CA LYS A 93 20.12 10.46 -20.00
C LYS A 93 19.97 10.32 -18.51
N TYR A 94 20.49 9.25 -17.91
CA TYR A 94 20.23 8.89 -16.53
C TYR A 94 21.38 9.27 -15.59
N SER A 95 21.03 9.77 -14.41
CA SER A 95 21.97 10.04 -13.30
C SER A 95 21.59 9.32 -12.00
N SER A 96 20.54 8.50 -11.99
CA SER A 96 20.10 7.77 -10.82
C SER A 96 20.47 6.30 -10.89
N LEU A 97 21.48 5.90 -10.12
CA LEU A 97 21.90 4.51 -9.99
C LEU A 97 20.77 3.62 -9.46
N ALA A 98 19.96 4.13 -8.50
CA ALA A 98 18.84 3.37 -7.94
C ALA A 98 17.73 3.11 -8.96
N LEU A 99 17.46 4.07 -9.85
CA LEU A 99 16.43 3.96 -10.88
C LEU A 99 16.82 2.96 -11.97
N THR A 100 18.08 2.98 -12.37
CA THR A 100 18.61 2.19 -13.48
C THR A 100 19.36 0.93 -13.05
N ARG A 101 19.31 0.61 -11.75
CA ARG A 101 19.96 -0.58 -11.17
C ARG A 101 19.62 -1.84 -11.97
N GLY A 102 20.65 -2.66 -12.20
CA GLY A 102 20.54 -3.89 -12.98
C GLY A 102 20.49 -3.67 -14.48
N SER A 103 20.43 -2.42 -14.99
CA SER A 103 20.51 -2.14 -16.42
C SER A 103 21.88 -2.48 -16.99
N THR A 104 21.89 -3.02 -18.22
CA THR A 104 23.09 -3.34 -18.98
C THR A 104 23.18 -2.41 -20.17
N TYR A 105 24.28 -1.66 -20.24
CA TYR A 105 24.65 -0.79 -21.36
C TYR A 105 25.89 -1.38 -22.07
N PHE A 106 26.25 -0.85 -23.23
CA PHE A 106 27.47 -1.22 -23.91
C PHE A 106 28.37 -0.01 -24.10
N VAL A 107 29.62 -0.15 -23.71
CA VAL A 107 30.68 0.86 -23.82
C VAL A 107 31.87 0.26 -24.57
N ASN A 108 32.20 0.79 -25.74
CA ASN A 108 33.21 0.22 -26.61
C ASN A 108 32.99 -1.29 -26.84
N GLY A 109 31.75 -1.72 -27.00
CA GLY A 109 31.38 -3.13 -27.19
C GLY A 109 31.39 -3.98 -25.89
N LEU A 110 31.78 -3.42 -24.75
CA LEU A 110 31.82 -4.14 -23.45
C LEU A 110 30.51 -3.94 -22.66
N PRO A 111 29.98 -5.00 -22.01
CA PRO A 111 28.83 -4.87 -21.14
C PRO A 111 29.19 -4.06 -19.90
N ALA A 112 28.35 -3.05 -19.63
CA ALA A 112 28.46 -2.16 -18.48
C ALA A 112 27.17 -2.26 -17.64
N ILE A 113 27.25 -2.88 -16.46
CA ILE A 113 26.12 -3.17 -15.59
C ILE A 113 26.05 -2.13 -14.47
N VAL A 114 24.87 -1.52 -14.29
CA VAL A 114 24.63 -0.54 -13.25
C VAL A 114 24.34 -1.26 -11.92
N VAL A 115 25.07 -0.89 -10.88
CA VAL A 115 24.76 -1.27 -9.50
C VAL A 115 24.39 -0.03 -8.70
N ASP A 116 23.51 -0.22 -7.70
CA ASP A 116 23.04 0.88 -6.88
C ASP A 116 24.18 1.50 -6.03
N SER A 117 23.96 2.74 -5.58
CA SER A 117 24.87 3.40 -4.64
C SER A 117 25.02 2.59 -3.35
N LEU A 118 26.25 2.49 -2.86
CA LEU A 118 26.54 1.90 -1.56
C LEU A 118 26.26 2.87 -0.40
N ARG A 119 25.87 4.10 -0.71
CA ARG A 119 25.50 5.13 0.27
C ARG A 119 24.02 5.47 0.25
N THR A 120 23.48 5.78 1.42
CA THR A 120 22.19 6.44 1.57
C THR A 120 22.27 7.91 1.14
N LYS A 121 21.13 8.55 0.90
CA LYS A 121 21.05 10.01 0.61
C LYS A 121 21.73 10.85 1.70
N ASP A 122 21.72 10.37 2.94
CA ASP A 122 22.36 11.02 4.09
C ASP A 122 23.86 10.68 4.22
N GLY A 123 24.43 9.93 3.26
CA GLY A 123 25.86 9.57 3.22
C GLY A 123 26.26 8.39 4.11
N GLY A 124 25.30 7.71 4.76
CA GLY A 124 25.54 6.49 5.55
C GLY A 124 25.76 5.25 4.67
N ALA A 125 26.24 4.15 5.26
CA ALA A 125 26.40 2.87 4.56
C ALA A 125 25.04 2.22 4.28
N LYS A 126 24.63 2.16 3.00
CA LYS A 126 23.30 1.68 2.57
C LYS A 126 23.08 0.21 2.90
N LEU A 127 24.09 -0.62 2.78
CA LEU A 127 24.01 -2.06 3.06
C LEU A 127 23.70 -2.38 4.55
N ARG A 128 23.93 -1.43 5.45
CA ARG A 128 23.56 -1.54 6.88
C ARG A 128 22.21 -0.91 7.18
N ALA A 129 21.88 0.18 6.45
CA ALA A 129 20.68 0.97 6.73
C ALA A 129 19.40 0.44 6.04
N VAL A 130 19.57 -0.34 4.96
CA VAL A 130 18.45 -0.86 4.15
C VAL A 130 18.57 -2.38 4.07
N PRO A 131 17.71 -3.13 4.76
CA PRO A 131 17.86 -4.59 4.92
C PRO A 131 18.02 -5.36 3.59
N HIS A 132 17.26 -5.01 2.57
CA HIS A 132 17.31 -5.71 1.27
C HIS A 132 18.44 -5.21 0.33
N ALA A 133 19.14 -4.12 0.66
CA ALA A 133 20.17 -3.56 -0.24
C ALA A 133 21.31 -4.54 -0.51
N ALA A 134 21.70 -5.32 0.49
CA ALA A 134 22.74 -6.33 0.36
C ALA A 134 22.34 -7.45 -0.62
N TRP A 135 21.08 -7.89 -0.54
CA TRP A 135 20.54 -8.90 -1.44
C TRP A 135 20.46 -8.37 -2.88
N LEU A 136 20.00 -7.13 -3.08
CA LEU A 136 19.97 -6.48 -4.40
C LEU A 136 21.34 -6.37 -5.02
N LEU A 137 22.32 -5.88 -4.27
CA LEU A 137 23.72 -5.83 -4.75
C LEU A 137 24.20 -7.23 -5.17
N GLN A 138 23.87 -8.26 -4.41
CA GLN A 138 24.25 -9.63 -4.76
C GLN A 138 23.59 -10.11 -6.06
N GLN A 139 22.31 -9.76 -6.34
CA GLN A 139 21.65 -10.10 -7.61
C GLN A 139 22.35 -9.40 -8.78
N ASP A 140 22.67 -8.10 -8.65
CA ASP A 140 23.38 -7.36 -9.68
C ASP A 140 24.80 -7.94 -9.95
N LEU A 141 25.53 -8.27 -8.87
CA LEU A 141 26.86 -8.88 -9.01
C LEU A 141 26.81 -10.31 -9.60
N LYS A 142 25.75 -11.09 -9.33
CA LYS A 142 25.53 -12.37 -10.02
C LYS A 142 25.31 -12.16 -11.52
N LYS A 143 24.60 -11.10 -11.92
CA LYS A 143 24.45 -10.71 -13.33
C LYS A 143 25.81 -10.35 -13.92
N VAL A 144 26.61 -9.53 -13.25
CA VAL A 144 28.01 -9.23 -13.67
C VAL A 144 28.82 -10.51 -13.89
N ASN A 145 28.74 -11.46 -12.95
CA ASN A 145 29.45 -12.73 -13.06
C ASN A 145 29.02 -13.56 -14.28
N ARG A 146 27.71 -13.59 -14.59
CA ARG A 146 27.23 -14.27 -15.81
C ARG A 146 27.79 -13.61 -17.08
N TRP A 147 27.76 -12.28 -17.15
CA TRP A 147 28.33 -11.54 -18.27
C TRP A 147 29.84 -11.77 -18.42
N PHE A 148 30.57 -11.69 -17.31
CA PHE A 148 32.01 -11.89 -17.30
C PHE A 148 32.43 -13.28 -17.78
N ASN A 149 31.64 -14.31 -17.47
CA ASN A 149 31.91 -15.70 -17.85
C ASN A 149 31.21 -16.13 -19.14
N GLY A 150 30.54 -15.22 -19.88
CA GLY A 150 29.79 -15.56 -21.08
C GLY A 150 28.60 -16.48 -20.86
N LYS A 151 28.06 -16.47 -19.62
CA LYS A 151 26.91 -17.29 -19.17
C LYS A 151 25.60 -16.48 -19.01
N GLN A 152 25.58 -15.29 -19.59
CA GLN A 152 24.36 -14.46 -19.60
C GLN A 152 23.25 -15.14 -20.41
N GLN A 153 22.00 -14.83 -20.09
CA GLN A 153 20.86 -15.25 -20.90
C GLN A 153 21.03 -14.73 -22.33
N ARG A 154 20.49 -15.46 -23.33
CA ARG A 154 20.38 -14.92 -24.68
C ARG A 154 19.54 -13.65 -24.64
N GLU A 155 19.92 -12.63 -25.42
CA GLU A 155 19.12 -11.41 -25.55
C GLU A 155 17.76 -11.76 -26.14
N PRO A 156 16.66 -11.46 -25.44
CA PRO A 156 15.32 -11.67 -25.97
C PRO A 156 15.12 -10.74 -27.17
N ARG A 157 14.71 -11.31 -28.32
CA ARG A 157 14.34 -10.48 -29.47
C ARG A 157 13.06 -9.74 -29.13
N PHE A 158 13.11 -8.41 -29.15
CA PHE A 158 11.94 -7.57 -29.05
C PHE A 158 11.38 -7.32 -30.43
N ASP A 159 10.30 -8.00 -30.77
CA ASP A 159 9.54 -7.85 -32.01
C ASP A 159 8.11 -7.44 -31.68
N TYR A 160 7.66 -6.31 -32.23
CA TYR A 160 6.29 -5.83 -31.97
C TYR A 160 5.65 -5.30 -33.27
N ARG A 161 4.32 -5.38 -33.33
CA ARG A 161 3.48 -4.88 -34.39
C ARG A 161 2.34 -4.05 -33.84
N VAL A 162 2.06 -2.95 -34.51
CA VAL A 162 0.85 -2.16 -34.25
C VAL A 162 -0.22 -2.59 -35.24
N VAL A 163 -1.36 -3.03 -34.76
CA VAL A 163 -2.48 -3.49 -35.58
C VAL A 163 -3.23 -2.28 -36.14
N LYS A 164 -3.25 -2.14 -37.45
CA LYS A 164 -3.85 -1.00 -38.18
C LYS A 164 -4.93 -1.43 -39.19
N SER A 165 -5.13 -2.73 -39.39
CA SER A 165 -6.14 -3.28 -40.29
C SER A 165 -6.79 -4.53 -39.71
N LEU A 166 -7.92 -4.95 -40.26
CA LEU A 166 -8.59 -6.19 -39.89
C LEU A 166 -7.78 -7.44 -40.25
N ASP A 167 -7.01 -7.41 -41.35
CA ASP A 167 -6.10 -8.50 -41.69
C ASP A 167 -4.98 -8.69 -40.66
N GLU A 168 -4.43 -7.60 -40.15
CA GLU A 168 -3.46 -7.63 -39.04
C GLU A 168 -4.09 -8.08 -37.74
N LEU A 169 -5.38 -7.71 -37.48
CA LEU A 169 -6.15 -8.19 -36.35
C LEU A 169 -6.36 -9.71 -36.39
N ASP A 170 -6.66 -10.26 -37.57
CA ASP A 170 -6.76 -11.70 -37.81
C ASP A 170 -5.42 -12.41 -37.62
N ALA A 171 -4.33 -11.77 -38.05
CA ALA A 171 -2.98 -12.30 -37.84
C ALA A 171 -2.63 -12.33 -36.33
N PHE A 172 -3.00 -11.30 -35.58
CA PHE A 172 -2.92 -11.28 -34.11
C PHE A 172 -3.74 -12.42 -33.48
N ALA A 173 -5.00 -12.57 -33.87
CA ALA A 173 -5.89 -13.61 -33.36
C ALA A 173 -5.32 -15.03 -33.57
N ARG A 174 -4.77 -15.32 -34.75
CA ARG A 174 -4.08 -16.60 -35.02
C ARG A 174 -2.85 -16.78 -34.13
N CYS A 175 -2.03 -15.72 -33.98
CA CYS A 175 -0.87 -15.75 -33.09
C CYS A 175 -1.27 -16.03 -31.65
N ALA A 176 -2.30 -15.34 -31.16
CA ALA A 176 -2.82 -15.52 -29.82
C ALA A 176 -3.36 -16.95 -29.56
N ALA A 177 -4.10 -17.50 -30.54
CA ALA A 177 -4.67 -18.84 -30.45
C ALA A 177 -3.61 -19.96 -30.42
N SER A 178 -2.44 -19.74 -31.02
CA SER A 178 -1.33 -20.71 -31.05
C SER A 178 -0.33 -20.55 -29.92
N SER A 179 -0.55 -19.60 -29.00
CA SER A 179 0.37 -19.28 -27.92
C SER A 179 0.19 -20.23 -26.73
N VAL A 180 1.27 -20.46 -25.97
CA VAL A 180 1.23 -21.19 -24.69
C VAL A 180 0.76 -20.28 -23.55
N ALA A 181 0.94 -18.97 -23.66
CA ALA A 181 0.39 -17.95 -22.77
C ALA A 181 0.43 -16.57 -23.46
N ILE A 182 -0.37 -15.64 -22.97
CA ILE A 182 -0.45 -14.26 -23.48
C ILE A 182 -0.26 -13.31 -22.30
N ALA A 183 0.79 -12.49 -22.32
CA ALA A 183 0.90 -11.37 -21.41
C ALA A 183 0.13 -10.16 -21.98
N MET A 184 -0.57 -9.44 -21.10
CA MET A 184 -1.49 -8.37 -21.47
C MET A 184 -1.23 -7.14 -20.62
N ASP A 185 -1.42 -5.96 -21.20
CA ASP A 185 -1.32 -4.66 -20.55
C ASP A 185 -2.15 -3.63 -21.31
N ILE A 186 -2.66 -2.61 -20.63
CA ILE A 186 -3.36 -1.49 -21.25
C ILE A 186 -2.71 -0.16 -20.91
N GLU A 187 -2.87 0.78 -21.82
CA GLU A 187 -2.70 2.18 -21.54
C GLU A 187 -4.07 2.88 -21.53
N THR A 188 -4.21 3.90 -20.69
CA THR A 188 -5.51 4.56 -20.48
C THR A 188 -5.42 6.08 -20.55
N THR A 189 -6.56 6.72 -20.83
CA THR A 189 -6.72 8.16 -20.85
C THR A 189 -7.97 8.57 -20.08
N GLY A 190 -7.98 9.81 -19.55
CA GLY A 190 -9.11 10.35 -18.80
C GLY A 190 -9.22 9.85 -17.38
N ARG A 191 -10.23 10.34 -16.68
CA ARG A 191 -10.56 10.00 -15.29
C ARG A 191 -12.07 9.82 -15.14
N GLY A 192 -12.47 8.96 -14.20
CA GLY A 192 -13.89 8.70 -13.95
C GLY A 192 -14.61 8.18 -15.17
N GLN A 193 -15.70 8.79 -15.55
CA GLN A 193 -16.50 8.40 -16.72
C GLN A 193 -15.77 8.60 -18.04
N THR A 194 -14.83 9.54 -18.11
CA THR A 194 -13.99 9.79 -19.29
C THR A 194 -12.82 8.85 -19.42
N ALA A 195 -12.54 8.05 -18.38
CA ALA A 195 -11.47 7.05 -18.41
C ALA A 195 -11.77 5.99 -19.47
N ARG A 196 -10.83 5.77 -20.39
CA ARG A 196 -10.97 4.80 -21.49
C ARG A 196 -9.62 4.15 -21.82
N ILE A 197 -9.66 2.99 -22.45
CA ILE A 197 -8.46 2.35 -22.99
C ILE A 197 -7.98 3.17 -24.20
N SER A 198 -6.70 3.54 -24.22
CA SER A 198 -6.06 4.18 -25.37
C SER A 198 -5.46 3.16 -26.32
N CYS A 199 -4.82 2.12 -25.79
CA CYS A 199 -4.37 0.95 -26.53
C CYS A 199 -4.32 -0.27 -25.61
N SER A 200 -4.38 -1.46 -26.19
CA SER A 200 -4.22 -2.73 -25.50
C SER A 200 -3.07 -3.50 -26.12
N GLY A 201 -2.10 -3.87 -25.29
CA GLY A 201 -0.92 -4.63 -25.69
C GLY A 201 -1.03 -6.10 -25.34
N TYR A 202 -0.36 -6.91 -26.13
CA TYR A 202 -0.32 -8.37 -26.00
C TYR A 202 1.07 -8.89 -26.33
N ALA A 203 1.62 -9.79 -25.52
CA ALA A 203 2.85 -10.52 -25.84
C ALA A 203 2.54 -12.01 -25.87
N CYS A 204 2.46 -12.56 -27.06
CA CYS A 204 2.18 -13.96 -27.34
C CYS A 204 3.45 -14.79 -27.15
N ILE A 205 3.46 -15.72 -26.20
CA ILE A 205 4.55 -16.66 -25.94
C ILE A 205 4.32 -17.90 -26.80
N GLY A 206 5.14 -18.12 -27.81
CA GLY A 206 5.05 -19.28 -28.70
C GLY A 206 5.60 -20.56 -28.07
N GLN A 207 5.25 -21.72 -28.63
CA GLN A 207 5.83 -23.01 -28.26
C GLN A 207 7.34 -23.07 -28.51
N ASP A 208 7.82 -22.27 -29.46
CA ASP A 208 9.24 -22.08 -29.79
C ASP A 208 9.99 -21.21 -28.76
N GLY A 209 9.28 -20.71 -27.72
CA GLY A 209 9.81 -19.79 -26.72
C GLY A 209 9.97 -18.35 -27.21
N ALA A 210 9.63 -18.05 -28.49
CA ALA A 210 9.66 -16.69 -29.00
C ALA A 210 8.48 -15.86 -28.46
N ILE A 211 8.73 -14.60 -28.16
CA ILE A 211 7.70 -13.63 -27.70
C ILE A 211 7.41 -12.68 -28.86
N ARG A 212 6.16 -12.63 -29.28
CA ARG A 212 5.67 -11.77 -30.37
C ARG A 212 4.68 -10.77 -29.78
N SER A 213 5.05 -9.50 -29.78
CA SER A 213 4.24 -8.44 -29.16
C SER A 213 3.35 -7.75 -30.20
N TRP A 214 2.12 -7.44 -29.78
CA TRP A 214 1.11 -6.77 -30.57
C TRP A 214 0.51 -5.63 -29.78
N VAL A 215 0.21 -4.51 -30.43
CA VAL A 215 -0.50 -3.38 -29.84
C VAL A 215 -1.69 -3.04 -30.69
N ILE A 216 -2.85 -2.99 -30.08
CA ILE A 216 -4.12 -2.64 -30.72
C ILE A 216 -4.53 -1.26 -30.19
N PRO A 217 -4.37 -0.18 -30.98
CA PRO A 217 -4.83 1.15 -30.58
C PRO A 217 -6.37 1.18 -30.57
N PHE A 218 -6.96 1.78 -29.53
CA PHE A 218 -8.39 2.08 -29.44
C PHE A 218 -8.67 3.51 -29.90
N ILE A 219 -7.67 4.39 -29.76
CA ILE A 219 -7.67 5.75 -30.26
C ILE A 219 -6.45 5.97 -31.16
N ASP A 220 -6.55 6.93 -32.06
CA ASP A 220 -5.40 7.53 -32.75
C ASP A 220 -5.56 9.05 -32.68
N PRO A 221 -4.75 9.76 -31.88
CA PRO A 221 -4.85 11.23 -31.73
C PRO A 221 -4.67 11.99 -33.06
N PHE A 222 -4.11 11.32 -34.06
CA PHE A 222 -3.82 11.88 -35.40
C PHE A 222 -4.73 11.30 -36.49
N GLY A 223 -5.66 10.41 -36.10
CA GLY A 223 -6.69 9.85 -36.97
C GLY A 223 -7.91 10.76 -37.06
N GLU A 224 -8.83 10.42 -37.95
CA GLU A 224 -10.07 11.15 -38.12
C GLU A 224 -10.90 11.12 -36.83
N ASN A 225 -11.23 12.27 -36.29
CA ASN A 225 -11.94 12.44 -35.03
C ASN A 225 -11.26 11.76 -33.81
N GLY A 226 -9.94 11.48 -33.88
CA GLY A 226 -9.20 10.83 -32.82
C GLY A 226 -9.47 9.33 -32.67
N HIS A 227 -10.10 8.70 -33.65
CA HIS A 227 -10.41 7.28 -33.67
C HIS A 227 -9.35 6.48 -34.45
N ALA A 228 -8.95 5.31 -33.94
CA ALA A 228 -8.09 4.37 -34.64
C ALA A 228 -8.87 3.53 -35.68
N TRP A 229 -10.19 3.40 -35.51
CA TRP A 229 -11.04 2.51 -36.28
C TRP A 229 -12.37 3.19 -36.66
N SER A 230 -12.97 2.78 -37.77
CA SER A 230 -14.39 3.05 -38.00
C SER A 230 -15.25 2.30 -36.99
N ALA A 231 -16.48 2.72 -36.78
CA ALA A 231 -17.40 2.09 -35.82
C ALA A 231 -17.57 0.58 -36.07
N SER A 232 -17.76 0.17 -37.31
CA SER A 232 -17.92 -1.24 -37.71
C SER A 232 -16.62 -2.05 -37.52
N ALA A 233 -15.46 -1.45 -37.81
CA ALA A 233 -14.17 -2.10 -37.59
C ALA A 233 -13.89 -2.22 -36.09
N PHE A 234 -14.23 -1.21 -35.27
CA PHE A 234 -14.05 -1.28 -33.83
C PHE A 234 -14.92 -2.36 -33.16
N GLU A 235 -16.16 -2.58 -33.68
CA GLU A 235 -16.95 -3.72 -33.24
C GLU A 235 -16.26 -5.05 -33.50
N SER A 236 -15.64 -5.20 -34.68
CA SER A 236 -14.84 -6.39 -35.01
C SER A 236 -13.62 -6.55 -34.09
N VAL A 237 -12.95 -5.44 -33.75
CA VAL A 237 -11.85 -5.44 -32.77
C VAL A 237 -12.35 -5.95 -31.41
N LEU A 238 -13.45 -5.39 -30.89
CA LEU A 238 -14.00 -5.83 -29.58
C LEU A 238 -14.45 -7.29 -29.60
N ARG A 239 -15.00 -7.77 -30.71
CA ARG A 239 -15.41 -9.18 -30.88
C ARG A 239 -14.17 -10.09 -30.84
N THR A 240 -13.15 -9.79 -31.63
CA THR A 240 -11.89 -10.56 -31.65
C THR A 240 -11.22 -10.55 -30.27
N LEU A 241 -11.15 -9.40 -29.61
CA LEU A 241 -10.58 -9.32 -28.25
C LEU A 241 -11.39 -10.13 -27.25
N ARG A 242 -12.71 -10.12 -27.34
CA ARG A 242 -13.58 -10.97 -26.49
C ARG A 242 -13.24 -12.44 -26.65
N ASP A 243 -13.06 -12.89 -27.88
CA ASP A 243 -12.75 -14.30 -28.19
C ASP A 243 -11.35 -14.68 -27.70
N VAL A 244 -10.33 -13.82 -27.92
CA VAL A 244 -8.97 -14.01 -27.41
C VAL A 244 -8.97 -14.03 -25.88
N HIS A 245 -9.65 -13.09 -25.23
CA HIS A 245 -9.72 -13.02 -23.76
C HIS A 245 -10.48 -14.22 -23.16
N ALA A 246 -11.52 -14.69 -23.83
CA ALA A 246 -12.33 -15.84 -23.40
C ALA A 246 -11.66 -17.19 -23.70
N SER A 247 -10.61 -17.22 -24.53
CA SER A 247 -9.94 -18.46 -24.94
C SER A 247 -9.31 -19.21 -23.77
N SER A 248 -9.05 -20.50 -23.98
CA SER A 248 -8.36 -21.36 -23.00
C SER A 248 -6.88 -21.05 -22.83
N VAL A 249 -6.30 -20.24 -23.72
CA VAL A 249 -4.89 -19.81 -23.60
C VAL A 249 -4.70 -19.03 -22.30
N PRO A 250 -3.74 -19.38 -21.43
CA PRO A 250 -3.47 -18.68 -20.19
C PRO A 250 -3.10 -17.20 -20.37
N LYS A 251 -3.66 -16.31 -19.54
CA LYS A 251 -3.33 -14.89 -19.52
C LYS A 251 -2.43 -14.57 -18.34
N VAL A 252 -1.52 -13.64 -18.56
CA VAL A 252 -0.57 -13.12 -17.58
C VAL A 252 -0.67 -11.60 -17.56
N LEU A 253 -0.75 -10.99 -16.39
CA LEU A 253 -0.81 -9.55 -16.22
C LEU A 253 0.15 -9.07 -15.12
N GLN A 254 0.48 -7.79 -15.15
CA GLN A 254 1.23 -7.12 -14.10
C GLN A 254 0.30 -6.20 -13.32
N ASN A 255 -0.04 -6.53 -12.05
CA ASN A 255 -1.04 -5.80 -11.28
C ASN A 255 -2.39 -5.76 -12.02
N GLY A 256 -2.79 -6.91 -12.52
CA GLY A 256 -3.88 -7.09 -13.46
C GLY A 256 -5.28 -6.74 -12.94
N ALA A 257 -5.41 -6.39 -11.66
CA ALA A 257 -6.64 -5.77 -11.13
C ALA A 257 -6.95 -4.45 -11.85
N TYR A 258 -5.90 -3.65 -12.18
CA TYR A 258 -6.06 -2.40 -12.92
C TYR A 258 -6.66 -2.65 -14.31
N ASP A 259 -6.01 -3.49 -15.10
CA ASP A 259 -6.43 -3.80 -16.48
C ASP A 259 -7.80 -4.48 -16.52
N SER A 260 -8.04 -5.40 -15.58
CA SER A 260 -9.31 -6.13 -15.47
C SER A 260 -10.50 -5.19 -15.29
N HIS A 261 -10.37 -4.10 -14.53
CA HIS A 261 -11.44 -3.11 -14.35
C HIS A 261 -11.86 -2.49 -15.69
N TYR A 262 -10.91 -2.12 -16.52
CA TYR A 262 -11.20 -1.56 -17.83
C TYR A 262 -11.73 -2.62 -18.80
N TYR A 263 -11.14 -3.80 -18.85
CA TYR A 263 -11.61 -4.88 -19.71
C TYR A 263 -13.05 -5.31 -19.36
N ILE A 264 -13.40 -5.39 -18.07
CA ILE A 264 -14.77 -5.68 -17.63
C ILE A 264 -15.73 -4.59 -18.08
N ARG A 265 -15.34 -3.32 -17.96
CA ARG A 265 -16.16 -2.19 -18.45
C ARG A 265 -16.40 -2.26 -19.96
N TYR A 266 -15.41 -2.70 -20.74
CA TYR A 266 -15.55 -2.93 -22.18
C TYR A 266 -16.25 -4.26 -22.52
N ARG A 267 -16.68 -5.03 -21.50
CA ARG A 267 -17.31 -6.35 -21.66
C ARG A 267 -16.41 -7.38 -22.36
N ILE A 268 -15.12 -7.26 -22.21
CA ILE A 268 -14.09 -8.17 -22.72
C ILE A 268 -13.17 -8.68 -21.58
N PRO A 269 -13.72 -9.21 -20.44
CA PRO A 269 -12.90 -9.63 -19.30
C PRO A 269 -11.97 -10.78 -19.70
N PRO A 270 -10.71 -10.79 -19.23
CA PRO A 270 -9.82 -11.92 -19.43
C PRO A 270 -10.29 -13.12 -18.61
N LYS A 271 -10.45 -14.28 -19.29
CA LYS A 271 -10.65 -15.58 -18.66
C LYS A 271 -9.33 -16.34 -18.64
N ASN A 272 -9.26 -17.39 -17.84
CA ASN A 272 -8.06 -18.20 -17.66
C ASN A 272 -6.84 -17.35 -17.28
N PHE A 273 -7.03 -16.42 -16.34
CA PHE A 273 -5.97 -15.60 -15.78
C PHE A 273 -5.08 -16.48 -14.89
N LEU A 274 -3.88 -16.78 -15.37
CA LEU A 274 -2.95 -17.73 -14.74
C LEU A 274 -2.02 -17.07 -13.74
N LEU A 275 -1.45 -15.92 -14.08
CA LEU A 275 -0.38 -15.30 -13.30
C LEU A 275 -0.48 -13.78 -13.28
N ASP A 276 -0.53 -13.22 -12.08
CA ASP A 276 -0.22 -11.82 -11.81
C ASP A 276 1.23 -11.72 -11.32
N THR A 277 2.09 -11.04 -12.09
CA THR A 277 3.53 -10.97 -11.76
C THR A 277 3.81 -10.16 -10.49
N ALA A 278 2.97 -9.17 -10.14
CA ALA A 278 3.10 -8.44 -8.88
C ALA A 278 2.75 -9.31 -7.67
N ILE A 279 1.67 -10.11 -7.76
CA ILE A 279 1.28 -11.05 -6.70
C ILE A 279 2.32 -12.17 -6.57
N ALA A 280 2.81 -12.70 -7.68
CA ALA A 280 3.84 -13.73 -7.69
C ALA A 280 5.14 -13.25 -7.03
N TRP A 281 5.59 -12.04 -7.39
CA TRP A 281 6.75 -11.40 -6.78
C TRP A 281 6.54 -11.17 -5.27
N HIS A 282 5.39 -10.61 -4.90
CA HIS A 282 5.02 -10.35 -3.51
C HIS A 282 4.98 -11.63 -2.67
N SER A 283 4.56 -12.74 -3.25
CA SER A 283 4.48 -14.03 -2.58
C SER A 283 5.84 -14.59 -2.19
N ILE A 284 6.93 -14.14 -2.85
CA ILE A 284 8.30 -14.54 -2.58
C ILE A 284 9.01 -13.49 -1.71
N TRP A 285 8.91 -12.22 -2.10
CA TRP A 285 9.63 -11.08 -1.51
C TRP A 285 8.70 -9.91 -1.20
N PRO A 286 7.88 -10.01 -0.15
CA PRO A 286 6.86 -9.00 0.15
C PRO A 286 7.44 -7.61 0.49
N GLU A 287 8.68 -7.52 0.95
CA GLU A 287 9.34 -6.25 1.30
C GLU A 287 9.92 -5.50 0.09
N LEU A 288 10.03 -6.15 -1.06
CA LEU A 288 10.61 -5.53 -2.27
C LEU A 288 9.55 -4.79 -3.10
N PRO A 289 9.94 -3.78 -3.90
CA PRO A 289 9.05 -3.12 -4.85
C PRO A 289 8.45 -4.12 -5.86
N LYS A 290 7.16 -3.92 -6.20
CA LYS A 290 6.38 -4.81 -7.09
C LYS A 290 6.23 -4.24 -8.51
N ARG A 291 6.94 -3.14 -8.84
CA ARG A 291 6.89 -2.53 -10.18
C ARG A 291 7.56 -3.44 -11.21
N LEU A 292 7.02 -3.42 -12.41
CA LEU A 292 7.51 -4.23 -13.54
C LEU A 292 9.01 -4.00 -13.81
N ASP A 293 9.43 -2.74 -13.92
CA ASP A 293 10.84 -2.38 -14.16
C ASP A 293 11.78 -2.93 -13.08
N PHE A 294 11.33 -2.97 -11.82
CA PHE A 294 12.11 -3.52 -10.73
C PHE A 294 12.25 -5.05 -10.84
N ILE A 295 11.17 -5.76 -11.12
CA ILE A 295 11.16 -7.21 -11.29
C ILE A 295 12.07 -7.58 -12.49
N THR A 296 11.84 -6.95 -13.62
CA THR A 296 12.61 -7.16 -14.85
C THR A 296 14.10 -6.92 -14.67
N SER A 297 14.48 -5.91 -13.87
CA SER A 297 15.89 -5.61 -13.56
C SER A 297 16.63 -6.79 -12.92
N ILE A 298 15.92 -7.70 -12.30
CA ILE A 298 16.45 -8.91 -11.65
C ILE A 298 16.31 -10.13 -12.56
N ALA A 299 15.15 -10.23 -13.22
CA ALA A 299 14.78 -11.39 -14.03
C ALA A 299 15.56 -11.49 -15.36
N VAL A 300 15.93 -10.35 -15.98
CA VAL A 300 16.46 -10.27 -17.36
C VAL A 300 17.89 -9.74 -17.35
N ASP A 301 18.84 -10.50 -17.93
CA ASP A 301 20.26 -10.11 -18.01
C ASP A 301 20.50 -8.93 -18.95
N HIS A 302 19.74 -8.83 -20.05
CA HIS A 302 19.80 -7.73 -21.03
C HIS A 302 18.84 -6.58 -20.70
N TYR A 303 18.47 -6.42 -19.43
CA TYR A 303 17.57 -5.37 -18.99
C TYR A 303 18.13 -3.98 -19.29
N ARG A 304 17.26 -3.09 -19.81
CA ARG A 304 17.47 -1.64 -19.86
C ARG A 304 16.22 -0.94 -19.34
N TYR A 305 16.41 0.14 -18.59
CA TYR A 305 15.30 0.94 -18.11
C TYR A 305 14.56 1.60 -19.29
N TRP A 306 13.23 1.49 -19.32
CA TRP A 306 12.40 1.98 -20.44
C TRP A 306 11.19 2.82 -20.03
N LYS A 307 10.91 2.95 -18.71
CA LYS A 307 9.68 3.59 -18.24
C LYS A 307 9.58 5.08 -18.58
N ASP A 308 10.64 5.68 -19.04
CA ASP A 308 10.70 7.04 -19.52
C ASP A 308 10.37 7.20 -21.01
N GLU A 309 10.22 6.12 -21.77
CA GLU A 309 9.70 6.19 -23.13
C GLU A 309 8.25 6.72 -23.18
N LYS A 310 7.50 6.53 -22.10
CA LYS A 310 6.17 7.15 -21.89
C LYS A 310 6.23 8.65 -21.62
N ALA A 311 7.38 9.22 -21.26
CA ALA A 311 7.50 10.62 -20.89
C ALA A 311 7.20 11.51 -22.10
N VAL A 312 6.00 11.96 -22.19
CA VAL A 312 5.53 13.06 -23.02
C VAL A 312 6.00 14.34 -22.35
N ASP A 313 6.29 15.37 -23.14
CA ASP A 313 6.66 16.75 -22.75
C ASP A 313 5.92 17.22 -21.49
N ALA A 314 6.38 16.79 -20.33
CA ALA A 314 5.65 16.95 -19.09
C ALA A 314 6.34 17.98 -18.20
N ASN A 315 5.89 19.20 -18.30
CA ASN A 315 6.08 20.23 -17.27
C ASN A 315 4.88 20.33 -16.29
N ASP A 316 4.10 19.26 -16.10
CA ASP A 316 2.90 19.32 -15.27
C ASP A 316 2.72 18.11 -14.37
N ASP A 317 2.25 18.36 -13.14
CA ASP A 317 2.01 17.38 -12.06
C ASP A 317 0.96 16.29 -12.37
N ASP A 318 0.32 16.32 -13.54
CA ASP A 318 -0.76 15.43 -13.95
C ASP A 318 -0.25 14.29 -14.86
N LYS A 319 0.66 13.48 -14.33
CA LYS A 319 1.39 12.42 -15.05
C LYS A 319 0.54 11.22 -15.49
N ALA A 320 -0.74 11.15 -15.13
CA ALA A 320 -1.49 9.90 -15.18
C ALA A 320 -2.24 9.60 -16.49
N SER A 321 -2.35 10.54 -17.44
CA SER A 321 -3.22 10.31 -18.61
C SER A 321 -2.93 11.18 -19.82
N LYS A 322 -1.69 11.63 -20.04
CA LYS A 322 -1.40 12.47 -21.22
C LYS A 322 -1.20 11.63 -22.47
N ILE A 323 -2.10 11.82 -23.43
CA ILE A 323 -1.91 11.31 -24.79
C ILE A 323 -0.84 12.18 -25.45
N PRO A 324 0.15 11.59 -26.13
CA PRO A 324 1.18 12.34 -26.86
C PRO A 324 0.60 13.27 -27.90
N THR A 325 1.20 14.46 -28.02
CA THR A 325 0.80 15.50 -28.98
C THR A 325 1.59 15.47 -30.28
N SER A 326 2.55 14.56 -30.42
CA SER A 326 3.32 14.32 -31.65
C SER A 326 3.23 12.89 -32.13
N ARG A 327 3.35 12.66 -33.44
CA ARG A 327 3.32 11.30 -34.02
C ARG A 327 4.45 10.43 -33.45
N ASP A 328 5.67 10.97 -33.36
CA ASP A 328 6.80 10.26 -32.74
C ASP A 328 6.53 9.90 -31.27
N GLY A 329 5.93 10.82 -30.52
CA GLY A 329 5.49 10.55 -29.15
C GLY A 329 4.45 9.44 -29.08
N TRP A 330 3.50 9.42 -30.02
CA TRP A 330 2.49 8.36 -30.10
C TRP A 330 3.09 7.00 -30.46
N ASP A 331 4.01 6.95 -31.43
CA ASP A 331 4.69 5.71 -31.79
C ASP A 331 5.55 5.18 -30.62
N ARG A 332 6.22 6.04 -29.88
CA ARG A 332 6.91 5.68 -28.62
C ARG A 332 5.95 5.16 -27.54
N TYR A 333 4.78 5.77 -27.43
CA TYR A 333 3.75 5.36 -26.46
C TYR A 333 3.21 3.95 -26.78
N LEU A 334 2.95 3.64 -28.05
CA LEU A 334 2.55 2.29 -28.46
C LEU A 334 3.68 1.28 -28.26
N ARG A 335 4.93 1.67 -28.57
CA ARG A 335 6.11 0.84 -28.30
C ARG A 335 6.30 0.58 -26.82
N TYR A 336 6.06 1.58 -25.97
CA TYR A 336 6.11 1.45 -24.53
C TYR A 336 5.14 0.38 -24.01
N ASN A 337 3.88 0.38 -24.45
CA ASN A 337 2.90 -0.64 -24.11
C ASN A 337 3.33 -2.05 -24.59
N ALA A 338 3.90 -2.16 -25.81
CA ALA A 338 4.46 -3.42 -26.30
C ALA A 338 5.60 -3.94 -25.40
N MET A 339 6.47 -3.03 -24.92
CA MET A 339 7.57 -3.38 -24.02
C MET A 339 7.05 -3.86 -22.64
N ASP A 340 6.01 -3.23 -22.12
CA ASP A 340 5.40 -3.64 -20.86
C ASP A 340 4.85 -5.08 -20.96
N CYS A 341 4.16 -5.41 -22.05
CA CYS A 341 3.71 -6.77 -22.32
C CYS A 341 4.88 -7.75 -22.49
N HIS A 342 5.91 -7.38 -23.27
CA HIS A 342 7.08 -8.22 -23.51
C HIS A 342 7.82 -8.58 -22.21
N TYR A 343 8.08 -7.57 -21.39
CA TYR A 343 8.74 -7.79 -20.09
C TYR A 343 7.84 -8.53 -19.08
N THR A 344 6.54 -8.29 -19.11
CA THR A 344 5.58 -9.08 -18.31
C THR A 344 5.64 -10.57 -18.69
N ALA A 345 5.76 -10.89 -19.97
CA ALA A 345 5.96 -12.27 -20.43
C ALA A 345 7.27 -12.88 -19.92
N LEU A 346 8.39 -12.16 -20.03
CA LEU A 346 9.70 -12.63 -19.53
C LEU A 346 9.70 -12.82 -18.01
N ASP A 347 9.14 -11.86 -17.27
CA ASP A 347 9.06 -11.91 -15.81
C ASP A 347 8.17 -13.06 -15.34
N SER A 348 7.10 -13.38 -16.09
CA SER A 348 6.23 -14.51 -15.78
C SER A 348 6.97 -15.85 -15.86
N LEU A 349 7.77 -16.05 -16.91
CA LEU A 349 8.60 -17.25 -17.08
C LEU A 349 9.67 -17.37 -15.97
N TYR A 350 10.28 -16.24 -15.58
CA TYR A 350 11.23 -16.20 -14.48
C TYR A 350 10.55 -16.56 -13.15
N LEU A 351 9.42 -15.94 -12.84
CA LEU A 351 8.70 -16.14 -11.57
C LEU A 351 8.16 -17.56 -11.43
N LEU A 352 7.59 -18.14 -12.48
CA LEU A 352 7.17 -19.55 -12.49
C LEU A 352 8.34 -20.48 -12.19
N ARG A 353 9.51 -20.24 -12.79
CA ARG A 353 10.74 -21.01 -12.55
C ARG A 353 11.24 -20.86 -11.11
N VAL A 354 11.14 -19.66 -10.52
CA VAL A 354 11.54 -19.42 -9.12
C VAL A 354 10.58 -20.13 -8.18
N MET A 355 9.27 -19.90 -8.35
CA MET A 355 8.24 -20.50 -7.50
C MET A 355 8.21 -22.04 -7.58
N SER A 356 8.50 -22.64 -8.75
CA SER A 356 8.58 -24.11 -8.88
C SER A 356 9.69 -24.73 -8.02
N LYS A 357 10.69 -23.92 -7.62
CA LYS A 357 11.79 -24.35 -6.74
C LYS A 357 11.56 -24.00 -5.27
N ILE A 358 10.51 -23.24 -4.96
CA ILE A 358 10.21 -22.74 -3.62
C ILE A 358 8.73 -23.06 -3.32
N PRO A 359 8.42 -24.29 -2.80
CA PRO A 359 7.01 -24.73 -2.63
C PRO A 359 6.14 -23.75 -1.86
N TRP A 360 6.64 -23.22 -0.73
CA TRP A 360 5.87 -22.24 0.06
C TRP A 360 5.54 -20.95 -0.70
N ALA A 361 6.38 -20.52 -1.65
CA ALA A 361 6.10 -19.34 -2.46
C ALA A 361 4.97 -19.60 -3.48
N MET A 362 4.93 -20.80 -4.04
CA MET A 362 3.83 -21.23 -4.91
C MET A 362 2.51 -21.31 -4.13
N ASP A 363 2.54 -21.82 -2.89
CA ASP A 363 1.36 -21.89 -2.03
C ASP A 363 0.88 -20.50 -1.62
N ASN A 364 1.78 -19.61 -1.20
CA ASN A 364 1.46 -18.20 -0.96
C ASN A 364 0.82 -17.56 -2.19
N TYR A 365 1.38 -17.81 -3.39
CA TYR A 365 0.86 -17.27 -4.63
C TYR A 365 -0.57 -17.75 -4.90
N ARG A 366 -0.79 -19.06 -4.85
CA ARG A 366 -2.12 -19.67 -5.09
C ARG A 366 -3.17 -19.10 -4.12
N GLN A 367 -2.82 -19.00 -2.85
CA GLN A 367 -3.68 -18.42 -1.83
C GLN A 367 -4.01 -16.96 -2.13
N SER A 368 -3.00 -16.10 -2.30
CA SER A 368 -3.21 -14.67 -2.53
C SER A 368 -3.91 -14.41 -3.87
N PHE A 369 -3.55 -15.12 -4.93
CA PHE A 369 -4.15 -14.94 -6.24
C PHE A 369 -5.64 -15.31 -6.23
N ARG A 370 -5.99 -16.48 -5.69
CA ARG A 370 -7.38 -16.95 -5.63
C ARG A 370 -8.20 -16.15 -4.64
N GLN A 371 -7.72 -16.05 -3.39
CA GLN A 371 -8.51 -15.52 -2.28
C GLN A 371 -8.67 -13.99 -2.33
N GLN A 372 -7.76 -13.28 -2.99
CA GLN A 372 -7.74 -11.83 -2.94
C GLN A 372 -8.08 -11.14 -4.26
N LEU A 373 -7.61 -11.63 -5.41
CA LEU A 373 -7.71 -10.85 -6.66
C LEU A 373 -9.13 -10.74 -7.17
N GLY A 374 -9.86 -11.84 -7.30
CA GLY A 374 -11.25 -11.86 -7.77
C GLY A 374 -12.20 -11.04 -6.87
N PRO A 375 -12.22 -11.33 -5.56
CA PRO A 375 -13.01 -10.52 -4.62
C PRO A 375 -12.66 -9.03 -4.63
N ALA A 376 -11.36 -8.65 -4.72
CA ALA A 376 -10.95 -7.26 -4.80
C ALA A 376 -11.49 -6.55 -6.04
N ILE A 377 -11.44 -7.20 -7.21
CA ILE A 377 -11.97 -6.66 -8.47
C ILE A 377 -13.49 -6.46 -8.33
N ALA A 378 -14.22 -7.45 -7.83
CA ALA A 378 -15.66 -7.39 -7.68
C ALA A 378 -16.11 -6.28 -6.73
N MET A 379 -15.52 -6.21 -5.52
CA MET A 379 -15.82 -5.16 -4.53
C MET A 379 -15.50 -3.76 -5.08
N SER A 380 -14.33 -3.59 -5.71
CA SER A 380 -13.85 -2.30 -6.21
C SER A 380 -14.72 -1.75 -7.37
N LEU A 381 -15.19 -2.63 -8.26
CA LEU A 381 -16.10 -2.25 -9.36
C LEU A 381 -17.51 -1.96 -8.87
N ARG A 382 -17.98 -2.73 -7.88
CA ARG A 382 -19.28 -2.51 -7.26
C ARG A 382 -19.31 -1.18 -6.51
N GLY A 383 -18.24 -0.88 -5.74
CA GLY A 383 -18.16 0.30 -4.88
C GLY A 383 -19.31 0.34 -3.85
N VAL A 384 -19.45 1.45 -3.13
CA VAL A 384 -20.51 1.65 -2.14
C VAL A 384 -21.41 2.81 -2.54
N ARG A 385 -22.73 2.64 -2.42
CA ARG A 385 -23.69 3.75 -2.63
C ARG A 385 -23.48 4.80 -1.56
N THR A 386 -23.52 6.06 -1.95
CA THR A 386 -23.23 7.20 -1.09
C THR A 386 -24.32 8.23 -1.19
N ASN A 387 -24.83 8.67 -0.05
CA ASN A 387 -25.83 9.73 0.00
C ASN A 387 -25.19 11.09 -0.27
N ALA A 388 -25.51 11.69 -1.43
CA ALA A 388 -24.98 12.98 -1.84
C ALA A 388 -25.40 14.10 -0.91
N GLY A 389 -26.67 14.11 -0.47
CA GLY A 389 -27.20 15.12 0.45
C GLY A 389 -26.50 15.08 1.81
N LEU A 390 -26.26 13.87 2.36
CA LEU A 390 -25.46 13.70 3.58
C LEU A 390 -24.02 14.17 3.38
N LYS A 391 -23.41 13.87 2.24
CA LYS A 391 -22.04 14.30 1.90
C LYS A 391 -21.91 15.81 1.97
N ASP A 392 -22.83 16.53 1.31
CA ASP A 392 -22.81 17.99 1.25
C ASP A 392 -23.13 18.61 2.63
N ALA A 393 -24.07 18.03 3.36
CA ALA A 393 -24.40 18.47 4.72
C ALA A 393 -23.23 18.26 5.70
N PHE A 394 -22.50 17.15 5.64
CA PHE A 394 -21.29 16.92 6.43
C PHE A 394 -20.15 17.89 6.05
N GLU A 395 -20.01 18.24 4.78
CA GLU A 395 -19.04 19.25 4.34
C GLU A 395 -19.32 20.59 5.02
N ILE A 396 -20.57 21.05 4.98
CA ILE A 396 -21.00 22.31 5.61
C ILE A 396 -20.75 22.24 7.11
N GLN A 397 -21.23 21.20 7.78
CA GLN A 397 -21.08 21.04 9.22
C GLN A 397 -19.60 21.05 9.67
N ASN A 398 -18.75 20.27 9.03
CA ASN A 398 -17.32 20.23 9.36
C ASN A 398 -16.61 21.55 9.04
N THR A 399 -17.04 22.27 7.99
CA THR A 399 -16.51 23.60 7.67
C THR A 399 -16.88 24.61 8.72
N GLU A 400 -18.12 24.62 9.20
CA GLU A 400 -18.58 25.49 10.27
C GLU A 400 -17.89 25.22 11.60
N GLU A 401 -17.75 23.93 11.96
CA GLU A 401 -17.01 23.51 13.15
C GLU A 401 -15.56 24.00 13.10
N SER A 402 -14.87 23.79 11.99
CA SER A 402 -13.51 24.27 11.78
C SER A 402 -13.41 25.80 11.91
N ARG A 403 -14.35 26.55 11.31
CA ARG A 403 -14.38 28.03 11.38
C ARG A 403 -14.58 28.54 12.81
N LYS A 404 -15.46 27.88 13.58
CA LYS A 404 -15.70 28.23 14.98
C LYS A 404 -14.41 28.11 15.78
N VAL A 405 -13.77 26.94 15.75
CA VAL A 405 -12.51 26.68 16.48
C VAL A 405 -11.40 27.61 16.01
N LEU A 406 -11.31 27.89 14.71
CA LEU A 406 -10.33 28.81 14.13
C LEU A 406 -10.53 30.25 14.67
N LYS A 407 -11.76 30.71 14.81
CA LYS A 407 -12.07 32.02 15.39
C LYS A 407 -11.53 32.11 16.81
N ASP A 408 -11.82 31.10 17.64
CA ASP A 408 -11.35 31.06 19.01
C ASP A 408 -9.81 30.96 19.11
N LEU A 409 -9.18 30.18 18.22
CA LEU A 409 -7.73 30.06 18.12
C LEU A 409 -7.05 31.38 17.75
N ARG A 410 -7.61 32.14 16.82
CA ARG A 410 -7.12 33.47 16.44
C ARG A 410 -7.20 34.49 17.58
N VAL A 411 -8.24 34.41 18.40
CA VAL A 411 -8.36 35.22 19.62
C VAL A 411 -7.30 34.81 20.64
N MET A 412 -7.14 33.50 20.90
CA MET A 412 -6.16 33.01 21.87
C MET A 412 -4.71 33.36 21.50
N THR A 413 -4.40 33.38 20.21
CA THR A 413 -3.05 33.69 19.70
C THR A 413 -2.82 35.17 19.43
N ALA A 414 -3.86 36.02 19.62
CA ALA A 414 -3.85 37.44 19.25
C ALA A 414 -3.39 37.68 17.77
N THR A 415 -3.65 36.71 16.89
CA THR A 415 -3.23 36.78 15.47
C THR A 415 -4.43 36.55 14.56
N PRO A 416 -5.09 37.63 14.08
CA PRO A 416 -6.31 37.54 13.26
C PRO A 416 -6.16 36.73 11.97
N GLU A 417 -4.96 36.76 11.37
CA GLU A 417 -4.65 36.07 10.09
C GLU A 417 -3.98 34.71 10.29
N PHE A 418 -3.99 34.17 11.52
CA PHE A 418 -3.37 32.88 11.80
C PHE A 418 -4.01 31.77 10.97
N ASN A 419 -3.16 31.02 10.24
CA ASN A 419 -3.56 29.86 9.47
C ASN A 419 -2.89 28.59 10.02
N PRO A 420 -3.62 27.72 10.70
CA PRO A 420 -3.07 26.49 11.27
C PRO A 420 -2.56 25.49 10.20
N ASN A 421 -2.90 25.64 8.92
CA ASN A 421 -2.38 24.81 7.83
C ASN A 421 -1.04 25.32 7.30
N ALA A 422 -0.63 26.53 7.61
CA ALA A 422 0.68 27.07 7.24
C ALA A 422 1.73 26.65 8.28
N ASN A 423 2.51 25.60 7.96
CA ASN A 423 3.50 25.04 8.87
C ASN A 423 4.49 26.10 9.41
N GLU A 424 4.86 27.09 8.61
CA GLU A 424 5.74 28.18 9.04
C GLU A 424 5.08 29.05 10.13
N GLN A 425 3.81 29.42 9.96
CA GLN A 425 3.08 30.20 10.98
C GLN A 425 2.92 29.40 12.29
N VAL A 426 2.61 28.08 12.18
CA VAL A 426 2.54 27.19 13.35
C VAL A 426 3.91 27.09 14.03
N ALA A 427 4.98 26.97 13.26
CA ALA A 427 6.33 26.93 13.80
C ALA A 427 6.70 28.25 14.51
N THR A 428 6.45 29.41 13.89
CA THR A 428 6.65 30.73 14.50
C THR A 428 5.89 30.87 15.80
N LEU A 429 4.60 30.50 15.82
CA LEU A 429 3.80 30.55 17.03
C LEU A 429 4.40 29.69 18.15
N LEU A 430 4.70 28.43 17.87
CA LEU A 430 5.11 27.48 18.91
C LEU A 430 6.56 27.68 19.38
N TYR A 431 7.50 27.90 18.46
CA TYR A 431 8.92 28.01 18.78
C TYR A 431 9.33 29.45 19.17
N ASP A 432 8.94 30.45 18.38
CA ASP A 432 9.46 31.80 18.54
C ASP A 432 8.64 32.62 19.54
N ILE A 433 7.31 32.44 19.57
CA ILE A 433 6.41 33.23 20.45
C ILE A 433 6.19 32.49 21.77
N MET A 434 5.91 31.18 21.73
CA MET A 434 5.58 30.42 22.92
C MET A 434 6.79 29.72 23.56
N GLY A 435 7.94 29.73 22.92
CA GLY A 435 9.17 29.18 23.45
C GLY A 435 9.17 27.64 23.60
N ALA A 436 8.42 26.92 22.73
CA ALA A 436 8.45 25.47 22.74
C ALA A 436 9.88 24.94 22.53
N GLU A 437 10.37 24.10 23.44
CA GLU A 437 11.73 23.61 23.39
C GLU A 437 11.92 22.62 22.23
N PRO A 438 12.95 22.83 21.38
CA PRO A 438 13.27 21.91 20.29
C PRO A 438 13.60 20.53 20.84
N LEU A 439 13.11 19.50 20.16
CA LEU A 439 13.45 18.12 20.52
C LEU A 439 14.93 17.88 20.36
N LYS A 440 15.62 17.50 21.45
CA LYS A 440 16.99 17.01 21.40
C LYS A 440 17.01 15.69 20.61
N GLN A 441 17.42 15.76 19.33
CA GLN A 441 17.57 14.56 18.50
C GLN A 441 18.69 13.69 19.07
N ARG A 442 18.36 12.48 19.55
CA ARG A 442 19.34 11.50 20.01
C ARG A 442 19.83 10.64 18.84
N GLY A 443 21.15 10.42 18.73
CA GLY A 443 21.76 9.50 17.77
C GLY A 443 22.50 10.17 16.61
N ALA A 444 22.97 9.36 15.65
CA ALA A 444 23.78 9.80 14.50
C ALA A 444 23.11 10.85 13.59
N LYS A 445 21.78 10.95 13.62
CA LYS A 445 21.02 11.99 12.91
C LYS A 445 21.20 13.38 13.54
N ALA A 446 21.51 13.46 14.83
CA ALA A 446 21.71 14.73 15.55
C ALA A 446 22.96 15.50 15.05
N LYS A 447 23.95 14.81 14.50
CA LYS A 447 25.20 15.44 14.04
C LYS A 447 25.15 16.09 12.65
N LYS A 448 24.08 15.87 11.85
CA LYS A 448 24.07 16.24 10.43
C LYS A 448 23.04 17.31 10.00
N LYS A 449 22.13 17.72 10.85
CA LYS A 449 21.21 18.84 10.57
C LYS A 449 21.54 20.05 11.45
N LYS A 450 22.56 20.80 11.08
CA LYS A 450 22.65 22.24 11.35
C LYS A 450 21.68 23.00 10.44
N THR A 451 20.42 22.68 10.50
CA THR A 451 19.36 23.53 9.96
C THR A 451 18.39 23.73 11.10
N ASP A 452 17.95 24.96 11.29
CA ASP A 452 16.91 25.38 12.22
C ASP A 452 15.55 24.74 11.84
N ALA A 453 15.54 23.41 11.69
CA ALA A 453 14.34 22.67 11.35
C ALA A 453 13.39 22.74 12.54
N ARG A 454 12.25 23.43 12.33
CA ARG A 454 11.16 23.61 13.28
C ARG A 454 9.99 22.68 12.89
N PRO A 455 10.07 21.36 13.19
CA PRO A 455 9.03 20.42 12.81
C PRO A 455 7.72 20.72 13.55
N VAL A 456 6.61 20.61 12.86
CA VAL A 456 5.24 20.77 13.38
C VAL A 456 4.36 19.58 12.97
N ASP A 457 4.99 18.41 12.82
CA ASP A 457 4.27 17.17 12.63
C ASP A 457 3.52 16.74 13.90
N GLU A 458 2.56 15.83 13.75
CA GLU A 458 1.70 15.39 14.84
C GLU A 458 2.48 14.88 16.05
N LYS A 459 3.56 14.15 15.83
CA LYS A 459 4.44 13.64 16.89
C LYS A 459 5.10 14.76 17.67
N THR A 460 5.62 15.76 17.00
CA THR A 460 6.24 16.93 17.63
C THR A 460 5.22 17.73 18.43
N LEU A 461 4.03 17.93 17.88
CA LEU A 461 2.97 18.65 18.57
C LEU A 461 2.52 17.91 19.84
N GLN A 462 2.39 16.58 19.82
CA GLN A 462 2.07 15.80 21.02
C GLN A 462 3.12 15.95 22.14
N ILE A 463 4.40 16.07 21.76
CA ILE A 463 5.46 16.29 22.73
C ILE A 463 5.36 17.70 23.32
N PHE A 464 5.04 18.71 22.51
CA PHE A 464 4.86 20.06 22.99
C PHE A 464 3.67 20.22 23.94
N GLN A 465 2.61 19.41 23.78
CA GLN A 465 1.52 19.39 24.76
C GLN A 465 1.98 19.04 26.18
N THR A 466 3.10 18.32 26.34
CA THR A 466 3.64 17.95 27.67
C THR A 466 4.50 19.04 28.31
N GLN A 467 4.87 20.10 27.59
CA GLN A 467 5.79 21.12 28.06
C GLN A 467 5.09 22.21 28.89
N HIS A 468 3.89 22.61 28.47
CA HIS A 468 3.16 23.67 29.16
C HIS A 468 1.65 23.63 28.84
N TRP A 469 0.80 23.92 29.80
CA TRP A 469 -0.68 23.86 29.66
C TRP A 469 -1.22 24.74 28.52
N LEU A 470 -0.58 25.90 28.25
CA LEU A 470 -1.01 26.80 27.16
C LEU A 470 -0.65 26.22 25.78
N LEU A 471 0.50 25.55 25.67
CA LEU A 471 0.87 24.80 24.45
C LEU A 471 -0.13 23.68 24.19
N ASP A 472 -0.51 22.94 25.24
CA ASP A 472 -1.53 21.88 25.15
C ASP A 472 -2.85 22.43 24.59
N ARG A 473 -3.35 23.52 25.16
CA ARG A 473 -4.61 24.14 24.74
C ARG A 473 -4.55 24.66 23.29
N ILE A 474 -3.49 25.32 22.90
CA ILE A 474 -3.31 25.84 21.52
C ILE A 474 -3.19 24.69 20.52
N ILE A 475 -2.41 23.65 20.82
CA ILE A 475 -2.23 22.50 19.92
C ILE A 475 -3.56 21.73 19.78
N THR A 476 -4.31 21.53 20.86
CA THR A 476 -5.64 20.94 20.81
C THR A 476 -6.58 21.76 19.91
N SER A 477 -6.53 23.09 19.99
CA SER A 477 -7.31 23.97 19.11
C SER A 477 -6.84 23.92 17.65
N ILE A 478 -5.51 23.80 17.39
CA ILE A 478 -4.98 23.58 16.05
C ILE A 478 -5.57 22.30 15.44
N TRP A 479 -5.60 21.21 16.19
CA TRP A 479 -6.20 19.95 15.72
C TRP A 479 -7.70 20.05 15.57
N GLY A 480 -8.39 20.72 16.51
CA GLY A 480 -9.82 20.99 16.43
C GLY A 480 -10.21 21.79 15.20
N THR A 481 -9.29 22.61 14.65
CA THR A 481 -9.46 23.29 13.36
C THR A 481 -9.14 22.37 12.18
N LYS A 482 -8.01 21.67 12.22
CA LYS A 482 -7.51 20.88 11.08
C LYS A 482 -8.34 19.63 10.79
N LYS A 483 -8.77 18.88 11.82
CA LYS A 483 -9.50 17.62 11.63
C LYS A 483 -10.84 17.82 10.91
N PRO A 484 -11.75 18.72 11.34
CA PRO A 484 -12.98 18.99 10.61
C PRO A 484 -12.72 19.54 9.20
N ALA A 485 -11.79 20.51 9.04
CA ALA A 485 -11.46 21.05 7.73
C ALA A 485 -10.96 19.97 6.74
N ASN A 486 -10.11 19.07 7.19
CA ASN A 486 -9.63 17.95 6.38
C ASN A 486 -10.77 16.98 6.02
N ASN A 487 -11.71 16.72 6.94
CA ASN A 487 -12.87 15.88 6.67
C ASN A 487 -13.79 16.56 5.64
N ALA A 488 -14.07 17.87 5.78
CA ALA A 488 -14.83 18.64 4.80
C ALA A 488 -14.21 18.56 3.41
N ALA A 489 -12.91 18.85 3.30
CA ALA A 489 -12.21 18.81 2.02
C ALA A 489 -12.15 17.41 1.40
N LYS A 490 -11.86 16.40 2.22
CA LYS A 490 -11.65 15.03 1.75
C LYS A 490 -12.95 14.34 1.37
N TYR A 491 -14.00 14.46 2.17
CA TYR A 491 -15.27 13.75 1.98
C TYR A 491 -16.36 14.62 1.33
N GLY A 492 -16.16 15.94 1.19
CA GLY A 492 -16.94 16.84 0.38
C GLY A 492 -16.44 16.85 -1.08
N PRO A 493 -15.82 17.95 -1.55
CA PRO A 493 -15.40 18.08 -2.94
C PRO A 493 -14.31 17.07 -3.36
N GLY A 494 -13.50 16.57 -2.41
CA GLY A 494 -12.47 15.57 -2.67
C GLY A 494 -13.02 14.16 -2.96
N LEU A 495 -14.23 13.83 -2.49
CA LEU A 495 -14.90 12.57 -2.75
C LEU A 495 -15.75 12.69 -4.02
N LYS A 496 -15.16 12.41 -5.17
CA LYS A 496 -15.86 12.33 -6.45
C LYS A 496 -16.56 10.99 -6.58
N LEU A 497 -17.86 11.00 -6.81
CA LEU A 497 -18.67 9.82 -6.98
C LEU A 497 -18.85 9.46 -8.47
N TRP A 498 -19.08 8.19 -8.75
CA TRP A 498 -19.50 7.69 -10.05
C TRP A 498 -20.92 7.12 -9.94
N ASN A 499 -21.89 7.77 -10.53
CA ASN A 499 -23.31 7.38 -10.43
C ASN A 499 -23.71 7.10 -8.96
N SER A 500 -23.52 8.10 -8.10
CA SER A 500 -23.75 8.02 -6.65
C SER A 500 -22.96 6.93 -5.92
N ARG A 501 -21.94 6.33 -6.54
CA ARG A 501 -21.09 5.34 -5.90
C ARG A 501 -19.71 5.90 -5.58
N TRP A 502 -19.26 5.62 -4.39
CA TRP A 502 -17.88 5.80 -3.95
C TRP A 502 -17.08 4.58 -4.37
N LEU A 503 -16.24 4.76 -5.38
CA LEU A 503 -15.32 3.74 -5.88
C LEU A 503 -13.98 3.80 -5.15
N TYR A 504 -13.30 2.68 -5.08
CA TYR A 504 -11.98 2.51 -4.48
C TYR A 504 -11.26 1.34 -5.14
N ALA A 505 -9.98 1.12 -4.81
CA ALA A 505 -9.24 -0.06 -5.23
C ALA A 505 -8.60 -0.75 -4.04
N LEU A 506 -8.79 -2.06 -3.94
CA LEU A 506 -8.09 -2.94 -3.00
C LEU A 506 -6.87 -3.55 -3.68
N ASN A 507 -5.72 -3.45 -3.02
CA ASN A 507 -4.46 -3.97 -3.51
C ASN A 507 -4.00 -5.14 -2.64
N ALA A 508 -3.90 -6.33 -3.23
CA ALA A 508 -3.47 -7.56 -2.59
C ALA A 508 -1.95 -7.60 -2.26
N THR A 509 -1.16 -6.71 -2.85
CA THR A 509 0.30 -6.65 -2.67
C THR A 509 0.76 -5.50 -1.80
N GLY A 510 -0.17 -4.82 -1.12
CA GLY A 510 0.10 -3.58 -0.42
C GLY A 510 0.71 -3.73 0.98
N THR A 511 0.65 -4.92 1.60
CA THR A 511 1.21 -5.19 2.93
C THR A 511 1.95 -6.51 2.98
N GLU A 512 2.98 -6.61 3.80
CA GLU A 512 3.78 -7.83 3.98
C GLU A 512 3.02 -8.92 4.74
N THR A 513 1.98 -8.56 5.49
CA THR A 513 1.16 -9.49 6.27
C THR A 513 0.07 -10.18 5.45
N GLY A 514 -0.20 -9.70 4.22
CA GLY A 514 -1.26 -10.24 3.35
C GLY A 514 -2.63 -9.58 3.56
N ARG A 515 -2.70 -8.48 4.32
CA ARG A 515 -3.87 -7.59 4.35
C ARG A 515 -3.93 -6.78 3.06
N TYR A 516 -5.12 -6.41 2.61
CA TYR A 516 -5.24 -5.42 1.55
C TYR A 516 -4.74 -4.05 2.01
N SER A 517 -4.16 -3.30 1.08
CA SER A 517 -4.15 -1.84 1.16
C SER A 517 -5.23 -1.26 0.25
N CYS A 518 -5.63 -0.02 0.51
CA CYS A 518 -6.71 0.62 -0.22
C CYS A 518 -6.32 2.01 -0.72
N SER A 519 -6.76 2.34 -1.94
CA SER A 519 -6.53 3.65 -2.57
C SER A 519 -7.80 4.16 -3.26
N HIS A 520 -7.71 5.29 -4.00
CA HIS A 520 -8.73 5.65 -4.98
C HIS A 520 -8.89 4.54 -6.03
N SER A 521 -10.02 4.53 -6.74
CA SER A 521 -10.30 3.52 -7.77
C SER A 521 -9.30 3.57 -8.94
N ASN A 522 -9.25 2.49 -9.70
CA ASN A 522 -8.46 2.40 -10.93
C ASN A 522 -8.96 3.35 -12.04
N PHE A 523 -10.11 4.00 -11.83
CA PHE A 523 -10.61 5.08 -12.67
C PHE A 523 -10.21 6.48 -12.17
N TRP A 524 -9.28 6.58 -11.22
CA TRP A 524 -8.73 7.82 -10.66
C TRP A 524 -9.77 8.73 -9.98
N ILE A 525 -10.85 8.14 -9.45
CA ILE A 525 -11.88 8.82 -8.66
C ILE A 525 -12.20 8.02 -7.40
N GLY A 526 -12.99 8.62 -6.52
CA GLY A 526 -13.30 8.05 -5.20
C GLY A 526 -12.10 8.18 -4.27
N GLN A 527 -12.11 7.41 -3.20
CA GLN A 527 -11.08 7.44 -2.17
C GLN A 527 -10.95 6.08 -1.49
N GLN A 528 -9.86 5.86 -0.75
CA GLN A 528 -9.71 4.68 0.08
C GLN A 528 -10.85 4.59 1.12
N ILE A 529 -11.41 3.38 1.32
CA ILE A 529 -12.57 3.15 2.19
C ILE A 529 -12.22 2.48 3.53
N GLN A 530 -11.05 1.86 3.65
CA GLN A 530 -10.67 1.11 4.85
C GLN A 530 -10.41 1.98 6.10
N ASN A 531 -10.05 3.25 5.93
CA ASN A 531 -9.71 4.18 7.00
C ASN A 531 -10.66 5.40 7.02
N VAL A 532 -11.95 5.15 6.83
CA VAL A 532 -12.96 6.21 6.91
C VAL A 532 -13.22 6.53 8.37
N PRO A 533 -13.13 7.83 8.79
CA PRO A 533 -13.51 8.22 10.15
C PRO A 533 -14.92 7.76 10.48
N TYR A 534 -15.12 7.25 11.69
CA TYR A 534 -16.38 6.61 12.07
C TYR A 534 -17.64 7.46 11.80
N PRO A 535 -17.63 8.80 12.05
CA PRO A 535 -18.79 9.64 11.68
C PRO A 535 -19.06 9.70 10.18
N MET A 536 -18.02 9.62 9.34
CA MET A 536 -18.15 9.68 7.88
C MET A 536 -18.66 8.38 7.27
N ARG A 537 -18.65 7.27 8.00
CA ARG A 537 -19.27 6.01 7.55
C ARG A 537 -20.77 6.17 7.25
N ALA A 538 -21.46 7.04 7.95
CA ALA A 538 -22.89 7.33 7.74
C ALA A 538 -23.22 7.83 6.33
N LEU A 539 -22.24 8.26 5.53
CA LEU A 539 -22.40 8.60 4.11
C LEU A 539 -22.79 7.41 3.25
N VAL A 540 -22.43 6.18 3.67
CA VAL A 540 -22.68 4.95 2.92
C VAL A 540 -24.07 4.43 3.23
N GLU A 541 -24.85 4.17 2.18
CA GLU A 541 -26.21 3.62 2.25
C GLU A 541 -26.32 2.36 1.37
N PRO A 542 -27.30 1.48 1.65
CA PRO A 542 -27.56 0.33 0.79
C PRO A 542 -28.25 0.76 -0.52
N ASP A 543 -28.28 -0.13 -1.50
CA ASP A 543 -29.12 -0.01 -2.68
C ASP A 543 -30.62 -0.17 -2.29
N ASP A 544 -31.53 0.26 -3.17
CA ASP A 544 -32.95 0.20 -2.88
C ASP A 544 -33.42 -1.26 -2.68
N GLY A 545 -34.16 -1.50 -1.61
CA GLY A 545 -34.60 -2.85 -1.21
C GLY A 545 -33.56 -3.66 -0.42
N TYR A 546 -32.41 -3.08 -0.11
CA TYR A 546 -31.34 -3.70 0.69
C TYR A 546 -31.16 -3.03 2.05
N VAL A 547 -30.43 -3.70 2.93
CA VAL A 547 -29.81 -3.13 4.14
C VAL A 547 -28.33 -3.45 4.13
N LEU A 548 -27.51 -2.60 4.76
CA LEU A 548 -26.10 -2.88 5.00
C LEU A 548 -25.93 -3.88 6.13
N PHE A 549 -24.90 -4.69 6.05
CA PHE A 549 -24.38 -5.49 7.16
C PHE A 549 -22.89 -5.25 7.33
N GLU A 550 -22.39 -5.40 8.54
CA GLU A 550 -20.96 -5.47 8.88
C GLU A 550 -20.77 -6.62 9.87
N PHE A 551 -19.96 -7.60 9.48
CA PHE A 551 -19.58 -8.72 10.33
C PHE A 551 -18.09 -8.64 10.60
N ASP A 552 -17.73 -8.65 11.88
CA ASP A 552 -16.38 -8.39 12.37
C ASP A 552 -15.90 -9.52 13.27
N TYR A 553 -14.63 -9.88 13.16
CA TYR A 553 -14.05 -10.86 14.06
C TYR A 553 -13.76 -10.25 15.43
N SER A 554 -14.20 -10.92 16.47
CA SER A 554 -13.95 -10.47 17.83
C SER A 554 -12.46 -10.68 18.20
N LYS A 555 -11.66 -9.61 18.11
CA LYS A 555 -10.27 -9.56 18.59
C LYS A 555 -9.33 -10.54 17.87
N ALA A 556 -9.45 -10.68 16.54
CA ALA A 556 -8.74 -11.66 15.72
C ALA A 556 -7.23 -11.68 15.94
N ASP A 557 -6.56 -10.54 15.93
CA ASP A 557 -5.10 -10.45 16.11
C ASP A 557 -4.67 -11.02 17.49
N PHE A 558 -5.50 -10.83 18.53
CA PHE A 558 -5.22 -11.37 19.87
C PHE A 558 -5.35 -12.90 19.90
N TRP A 559 -6.40 -13.46 19.27
CA TRP A 559 -6.57 -14.90 19.14
C TRP A 559 -5.37 -15.54 18.44
N HIS A 560 -4.97 -15.03 17.29
CA HIS A 560 -3.82 -15.54 16.56
C HIS A 560 -2.53 -15.45 17.38
N THR A 561 -2.33 -14.38 18.12
CA THR A 561 -1.15 -14.21 19.00
C THR A 561 -1.20 -15.22 20.17
N ALA A 562 -2.37 -15.41 20.80
CA ALA A 562 -2.56 -16.34 21.90
C ALA A 562 -2.19 -17.77 21.51
N PHE A 563 -2.71 -18.25 20.38
CA PHE A 563 -2.46 -19.60 19.91
C PHE A 563 -1.05 -19.77 19.31
N ALA A 564 -0.47 -18.74 18.73
CA ALA A 564 0.91 -18.77 18.24
C ALA A 564 1.93 -18.77 19.38
N SER A 565 1.66 -18.02 20.45
CA SER A 565 2.53 -17.95 21.63
C SER A 565 2.37 -19.14 22.56
N GLU A 566 1.24 -19.85 22.47
CA GLU A 566 0.82 -20.89 23.40
C GLU A 566 0.78 -20.39 24.86
N GLU A 567 0.55 -19.08 25.03
CA GLU A 567 0.45 -18.47 26.36
C GLU A 567 -0.85 -18.93 27.03
N PRO A 568 -0.78 -19.66 28.19
CA PRO A 568 -1.94 -20.36 28.74
C PRO A 568 -3.10 -19.42 29.10
N GLU A 569 -2.79 -18.29 29.71
CA GLU A 569 -3.83 -17.34 30.16
C GLU A 569 -4.45 -16.59 28.99
N MET A 570 -3.67 -16.25 27.93
CA MET A 570 -4.23 -15.69 26.70
C MET A 570 -5.22 -16.66 26.04
N MET A 571 -4.84 -17.93 25.91
CA MET A 571 -5.72 -18.95 25.34
C MET A 571 -6.97 -19.17 26.19
N ARG A 572 -6.84 -19.23 27.53
CA ARG A 572 -7.97 -19.35 28.44
C ARG A 572 -8.99 -18.23 28.25
N VAL A 573 -8.52 -16.98 28.21
CA VAL A 573 -9.39 -15.80 28.06
C VAL A 573 -10.03 -15.75 26.67
N CYS A 574 -9.35 -16.22 25.63
CA CYS A 574 -9.94 -16.38 24.31
C CYS A 574 -11.11 -17.37 24.30
N LEU A 575 -10.91 -18.51 24.93
CA LEU A 575 -11.88 -19.62 24.93
C LEU A 575 -13.06 -19.40 25.88
N ASP A 576 -12.92 -18.49 26.84
CA ASP A 576 -13.98 -18.16 27.79
C ASP A 576 -14.98 -17.17 27.18
N THR A 577 -16.06 -17.69 26.62
CA THR A 577 -17.12 -16.90 25.97
C THR A 577 -17.93 -16.04 26.93
N SER A 578 -17.80 -16.24 28.24
CA SER A 578 -18.47 -15.41 29.26
C SER A 578 -17.76 -14.08 29.49
N LEU A 579 -16.50 -13.94 29.05
CA LEU A 579 -15.66 -12.77 29.28
C LEU A 579 -15.64 -11.82 28.06
N ASP A 580 -15.90 -10.52 28.32
CA ASP A 580 -15.41 -9.48 27.40
C ASP A 580 -13.91 -9.26 27.64
N LEU A 581 -13.08 -9.58 26.64
CA LEU A 581 -11.63 -9.52 26.72
C LEU A 581 -11.11 -8.15 27.21
N HIS A 582 -11.69 -7.07 26.70
CA HIS A 582 -11.20 -5.74 27.06
C HIS A 582 -11.67 -5.29 28.45
N CYS A 583 -12.84 -5.74 28.90
CA CYS A 583 -13.27 -5.55 30.30
C CYS A 583 -12.41 -6.38 31.24
N TYR A 584 -12.05 -7.61 30.85
CA TYR A 584 -11.11 -8.44 31.61
C TYR A 584 -9.75 -7.77 31.75
N HIS A 585 -9.15 -7.31 30.67
CA HIS A 585 -7.88 -6.60 30.73
C HIS A 585 -7.98 -5.33 31.58
N ALA A 586 -9.06 -4.55 31.42
CA ALA A 586 -9.29 -3.35 32.22
C ALA A 586 -9.39 -3.68 33.71
N SER A 587 -10.07 -4.77 34.10
CA SER A 587 -10.13 -5.20 35.49
C SER A 587 -8.74 -5.46 36.09
N LYS A 588 -7.82 -6.01 35.31
CA LYS A 588 -6.44 -6.29 35.74
C LYS A 588 -5.59 -5.01 35.82
N PHE A 589 -5.61 -4.17 34.76
CA PHE A 589 -4.84 -2.93 34.74
C PHE A 589 -5.24 -1.94 35.84
N PHE A 590 -6.54 -1.82 36.10
CA PHE A 590 -7.07 -0.85 37.06
C PHE A 590 -7.39 -1.45 38.43
N SER A 591 -7.09 -2.73 38.65
CA SER A 591 -7.38 -3.44 39.89
C SER A 591 -8.83 -3.27 40.36
N ARG A 592 -9.79 -3.31 39.41
CA ARG A 592 -11.24 -3.19 39.66
C ARG A 592 -11.93 -4.53 39.37
N PRO A 593 -13.06 -4.83 40.09
CA PRO A 593 -13.83 -6.05 39.80
C PRO A 593 -14.30 -6.09 38.34
N TYR A 594 -14.18 -7.28 37.70
CA TYR A 594 -14.63 -7.46 36.32
C TYR A 594 -16.10 -7.12 36.12
N GLU A 595 -16.95 -7.55 37.09
CA GLU A 595 -18.40 -7.37 37.05
C GLU A 595 -18.77 -5.88 37.01
N GLU A 596 -18.04 -5.05 37.75
CA GLU A 596 -18.23 -3.60 37.77
C GLU A 596 -17.95 -2.98 36.38
N ILE A 597 -16.81 -3.30 35.80
CA ILE A 597 -16.41 -2.78 34.49
C ILE A 597 -17.34 -3.30 33.40
N TYR A 598 -17.73 -4.57 33.47
CA TYR A 598 -18.62 -5.18 32.49
C TYR A 598 -20.06 -4.60 32.58
N ALA A 599 -20.56 -4.38 33.80
CA ALA A 599 -21.85 -3.70 34.02
C ALA A 599 -21.83 -2.25 33.45
N GLY A 600 -20.77 -1.50 33.73
CA GLY A 600 -20.58 -0.18 33.14
C GLY A 600 -20.47 -0.19 31.61
N TYR A 601 -19.81 -1.17 31.04
CA TYR A 601 -19.76 -1.37 29.59
C TYR A 601 -21.17 -1.61 29.01
N LYS A 602 -21.96 -2.48 29.61
CA LYS A 602 -23.34 -2.75 29.18
C LYS A 602 -24.26 -1.51 29.34
N ALA A 603 -24.07 -0.76 30.41
CA ALA A 603 -24.79 0.48 30.65
C ALA A 603 -24.34 1.65 29.78
N LYS A 604 -23.26 1.48 28.99
CA LYS A 604 -22.62 2.53 28.17
C LYS A 604 -22.12 3.71 29.04
N ASP A 605 -21.61 3.41 30.24
CA ASP A 605 -21.01 4.40 31.12
C ASP A 605 -19.82 5.09 30.45
N PRO A 606 -19.82 6.43 30.31
CA PRO A 606 -18.72 7.17 29.71
C PRO A 606 -17.35 6.87 30.32
N VAL A 607 -17.26 6.63 31.63
CA VAL A 607 -16.02 6.25 32.33
C VAL A 607 -15.41 4.96 31.73
N ILE A 608 -16.25 4.07 31.25
CA ILE A 608 -15.82 2.77 30.70
C ILE A 608 -15.65 2.84 29.19
N VAL A 609 -16.59 3.48 28.46
CA VAL A 609 -16.69 3.33 26.98
C VAL A 609 -16.24 4.54 26.19
N ASP A 610 -15.98 5.70 26.81
CA ASP A 610 -15.56 6.90 26.08
C ASP A 610 -14.35 6.62 25.17
N SER A 611 -14.37 7.18 23.99
CA SER A 611 -13.36 6.89 22.97
C SER A 611 -11.95 7.39 23.31
N LEU A 612 -11.84 8.45 24.11
CA LEU A 612 -10.57 9.05 24.54
C LEU A 612 -10.24 8.76 26.00
N HIS A 613 -11.24 8.82 26.86
CA HIS A 613 -11.07 8.79 28.31
C HIS A 613 -11.46 7.45 28.95
N GLY A 614 -12.20 6.60 28.23
CA GLY A 614 -12.77 5.38 28.80
C GLY A 614 -11.72 4.33 29.15
N ILE A 615 -11.86 3.73 30.33
CA ILE A 615 -10.98 2.67 30.87
C ILE A 615 -10.82 1.52 29.85
N ARG A 616 -11.94 0.99 29.33
CA ARG A 616 -11.92 -0.14 28.38
C ARG A 616 -11.21 0.23 27.06
N GLN A 617 -11.44 1.44 26.57
CA GLN A 617 -10.85 1.87 25.30
C GLN A 617 -9.33 2.13 25.41
N ASN A 618 -8.90 2.72 26.51
CA ASN A 618 -7.46 2.94 26.76
C ASN A 618 -6.72 1.62 26.97
N THR A 619 -7.34 0.68 27.71
CA THR A 619 -6.84 -0.69 27.87
C THR A 619 -6.67 -1.38 26.52
N LYS A 620 -7.64 -1.27 25.62
CA LYS A 620 -7.54 -1.82 24.26
C LYS A 620 -6.28 -1.32 23.55
N ARG A 621 -5.94 -0.03 23.65
CA ARG A 621 -4.74 0.55 23.02
C ARG A 621 -3.45 -0.02 23.62
N VAL A 622 -3.40 -0.18 24.94
CA VAL A 622 -2.24 -0.77 25.63
C VAL A 622 -2.04 -2.22 25.21
N VAL A 623 -3.09 -3.03 25.23
CA VAL A 623 -3.03 -4.46 24.86
C VAL A 623 -2.55 -4.66 23.40
N TYR A 624 -3.13 -3.92 22.45
CA TYR A 624 -2.68 -4.02 21.06
C TYR A 624 -1.24 -3.53 20.86
N GLY A 625 -0.86 -2.46 21.54
CA GLY A 625 0.52 -1.97 21.51
C GLY A 625 1.51 -2.97 22.09
N ALA A 626 1.18 -3.59 23.22
CA ALA A 626 2.00 -4.61 23.85
C ALA A 626 2.12 -5.86 22.96
N ASN A 627 1.03 -6.37 22.37
CA ASN A 627 1.11 -7.51 21.46
C ASN A 627 2.14 -7.34 20.32
N TYR A 628 2.42 -6.07 19.94
CA TYR A 628 3.38 -5.75 18.88
C TYR A 628 4.69 -5.15 19.38
N MET A 629 5.04 -5.39 20.65
CA MET A 629 6.28 -4.91 21.28
C MET A 629 6.48 -3.38 21.19
N MET A 630 5.41 -2.64 21.33
CA MET A 630 5.49 -1.18 21.33
C MET A 630 6.24 -0.70 22.58
N ALA A 631 7.19 0.23 22.41
CA ALA A 631 7.85 0.85 23.55
C ALA A 631 6.98 1.95 24.18
N GLY A 632 7.15 2.21 25.47
CA GLY A 632 6.34 3.18 26.22
C GLY A 632 6.29 4.58 25.60
N TYR A 633 7.40 5.07 25.06
CA TYR A 633 7.42 6.33 24.29
C TYR A 633 6.51 6.28 23.07
N THR A 634 6.53 5.20 22.31
CA THR A 634 5.67 5.05 21.11
C THR A 634 4.21 4.88 21.53
N MET A 635 3.96 4.19 22.64
CA MET A 635 2.63 4.05 23.25
C MET A 635 2.06 5.42 23.60
N PHE A 636 2.82 6.28 24.29
CA PHE A 636 2.41 7.65 24.60
C PHE A 636 2.04 8.42 23.32
N ILE A 637 2.90 8.39 22.28
CA ILE A 637 2.63 9.07 21.01
C ILE A 637 1.37 8.51 20.31
N THR A 638 1.10 7.22 20.44
CA THR A 638 -0.08 6.58 19.82
C THR A 638 -1.38 6.89 20.58
N MET A 639 -1.34 6.88 21.90
CA MET A 639 -2.50 7.17 22.73
C MET A 639 -2.84 8.68 22.76
N GLY A 640 -1.82 9.54 22.79
CA GLY A 640 -1.92 10.97 23.00
C GLY A 640 -2.00 11.34 24.49
N LYS A 641 -1.61 12.58 24.80
CA LYS A 641 -1.55 13.09 26.20
C LYS A 641 -2.88 12.91 26.93
N GLU A 642 -3.98 13.31 26.32
CA GLU A 642 -5.31 13.30 26.94
C GLU A 642 -5.75 11.89 27.40
N ALA A 643 -5.51 10.87 26.54
CA ALA A 643 -5.86 9.50 26.88
C ALA A 643 -4.93 8.91 27.96
N VAL A 644 -3.65 9.30 27.96
CA VAL A 644 -2.70 8.86 29.00
C VAL A 644 -3.00 9.54 30.32
N ASP A 645 -3.32 10.84 30.33
CA ASP A 645 -3.77 11.57 31.54
C ASP A 645 -5.01 10.92 32.15
N ALA A 646 -6.00 10.56 31.33
CA ALA A 646 -7.19 9.86 31.78
C ALA A 646 -6.84 8.48 32.39
N THR A 647 -5.97 7.72 31.73
CA THR A 647 -5.53 6.41 32.21
C THR A 647 -4.78 6.52 33.54
N ALA A 648 -3.86 7.47 33.65
CA ALA A 648 -3.07 7.73 34.86
C ALA A 648 -3.98 8.14 36.04
N ARG A 649 -4.96 9.03 35.80
CA ARG A 649 -5.94 9.46 36.82
C ARG A 649 -6.78 8.30 37.34
N TYR A 650 -7.20 7.36 36.49
CA TYR A 650 -7.92 6.17 36.96
C TYR A 650 -7.07 5.21 37.77
N MET A 651 -5.74 5.39 37.76
CA MET A 651 -4.77 4.64 38.56
C MET A 651 -4.21 5.51 39.72
N ASP A 652 -4.89 6.60 40.06
CA ASP A 652 -4.53 7.53 41.14
C ASP A 652 -3.18 8.26 40.96
N TYR A 653 -2.74 8.44 39.73
CA TYR A 653 -1.55 9.25 39.42
C TYR A 653 -1.95 10.69 39.08
N ASP A 654 -1.21 11.65 39.64
CA ASP A 654 -1.26 13.05 39.20
C ASP A 654 -0.23 13.29 38.07
N THR A 655 -0.72 13.72 36.92
CA THR A 655 0.09 13.99 35.76
C THR A 655 0.59 15.45 35.66
N ASN A 656 0.25 16.30 36.64
CA ASN A 656 0.72 17.69 36.67
C ASN A 656 2.25 17.74 36.71
N GLY A 657 2.84 18.49 35.78
CA GLY A 657 4.31 18.62 35.69
C GLY A 657 5.03 17.41 35.08
N TRP A 658 4.32 16.40 34.62
CA TRP A 658 4.99 15.28 33.93
C TRP A 658 5.70 15.73 32.66
N SER A 659 6.96 15.35 32.56
CA SER A 659 7.74 15.44 31.32
C SER A 659 7.35 14.32 30.35
N ILE A 660 7.77 14.45 29.09
CA ILE A 660 7.61 13.38 28.12
C ILE A 660 8.24 12.05 28.57
N ASN A 661 9.34 12.13 29.34
CA ASN A 661 9.97 10.91 29.87
C ASN A 661 9.09 10.24 30.94
N ASP A 662 8.33 11.01 31.74
CA ASP A 662 7.43 10.46 32.75
C ASP A 662 6.22 9.81 32.08
N TYR A 663 5.64 10.44 31.07
CA TYR A 663 4.61 9.82 30.22
C TYR A 663 5.10 8.51 29.59
N ALA A 664 6.32 8.53 29.03
CA ALA A 664 6.89 7.34 28.42
C ALA A 664 7.16 6.21 29.43
N LYS A 665 7.62 6.55 30.65
CA LYS A 665 7.83 5.57 31.73
C LYS A 665 6.51 5.01 32.23
N PHE A 666 5.48 5.84 32.40
CA PHE A 666 4.16 5.36 32.78
C PHE A 666 3.58 4.40 31.73
N CYS A 667 3.64 4.74 30.45
CA CYS A 667 3.21 3.83 29.38
C CYS A 667 4.06 2.55 29.36
N GLN A 668 5.36 2.64 29.67
CA GLN A 668 6.23 1.46 29.77
C GLN A 668 5.83 0.56 30.93
N SER A 669 5.47 1.12 32.10
CA SER A 669 5.01 0.31 33.24
C SER A 669 3.73 -0.48 32.94
N LEU A 670 2.82 0.06 32.12
CA LEU A 670 1.64 -0.67 31.65
C LEU A 670 2.03 -1.86 30.74
N ILE A 671 3.01 -1.66 29.85
CA ILE A 671 3.56 -2.72 28.99
C ILE A 671 4.27 -3.78 29.84
N ASP A 672 5.07 -3.35 30.80
CA ASP A 672 5.80 -4.26 31.68
C ASP A 672 4.84 -5.10 32.54
N PHE A 673 3.74 -4.52 33.03
CA PHE A 673 2.68 -5.25 33.72
C PHE A 673 2.02 -6.29 32.81
N TYR A 674 1.78 -5.94 31.55
CA TYR A 674 1.23 -6.86 30.57
C TYR A 674 2.11 -8.10 30.40
N TYR A 675 3.44 -7.94 30.29
CA TYR A 675 4.36 -9.05 30.08
C TYR A 675 4.76 -9.78 31.36
N SER A 676 4.87 -9.07 32.48
CA SER A 676 5.36 -9.70 33.72
C SER A 676 4.25 -10.39 34.53
N THR A 677 3.04 -9.81 34.47
CA THR A 677 1.94 -10.21 35.38
C THR A 677 0.80 -10.87 34.63
N MET A 678 0.40 -10.32 33.48
CA MET A 678 -0.75 -10.85 32.77
C MET A 678 -0.38 -12.04 31.86
N TYR A 679 0.71 -11.90 31.11
CA TYR A 679 1.12 -12.87 30.09
C TYR A 679 2.63 -13.13 30.10
N PRO A 680 3.16 -13.75 31.17
CA PRO A 680 4.61 -13.96 31.36
C PRO A 680 5.23 -14.88 30.29
N GLY A 681 4.45 -15.69 29.59
CA GLY A 681 4.92 -16.55 28.52
C GLY A 681 5.27 -15.83 27.21
N MET A 682 4.79 -14.58 27.03
CA MET A 682 4.94 -13.86 25.75
C MET A 682 6.40 -13.54 25.37
N MET A 683 7.18 -12.97 26.29
CA MET A 683 8.57 -12.60 25.99
C MET A 683 9.45 -13.83 25.74
N PRO A 684 9.40 -14.89 26.57
CA PRO A 684 10.10 -16.16 26.29
C PRO A 684 9.70 -16.79 24.95
N TRP A 685 8.41 -16.73 24.58
CA TRP A 685 7.96 -17.20 23.27
C TRP A 685 8.62 -16.40 22.13
N LEU A 686 8.64 -15.08 22.23
CA LEU A 686 9.20 -14.24 21.19
C LEU A 686 10.70 -14.49 20.99
N GLU A 687 11.46 -14.60 22.09
CA GLU A 687 12.88 -14.93 22.04
C GLU A 687 13.13 -16.26 21.35
N ARG A 688 12.38 -17.32 21.72
CA ARG A 688 12.46 -18.62 21.05
C ARG A 688 12.09 -18.51 19.58
N THR A 689 11.07 -17.72 19.25
CA THR A 689 10.59 -17.55 17.87
C THR A 689 11.63 -16.82 17.01
N VAL A 690 12.23 -15.75 17.50
CA VAL A 690 13.33 -15.04 16.81
C VAL A 690 14.47 -16.01 16.51
N MET A 691 14.91 -16.80 17.50
CA MET A 691 15.97 -17.80 17.32
C MET A 691 15.61 -18.87 16.29
N ASN A 692 14.39 -19.40 16.36
CA ASN A 692 13.92 -20.45 15.46
C ASN A 692 13.77 -19.97 14.01
N VAL A 693 13.20 -18.78 13.82
CA VAL A 693 13.01 -18.17 12.49
C VAL A 693 14.37 -17.82 11.88
N SER A 694 15.30 -17.27 12.66
CA SER A 694 16.66 -16.96 12.20
C SER A 694 17.40 -18.21 11.73
N ARG A 695 17.25 -19.35 12.42
CA ARG A 695 17.83 -20.65 12.01
C ARG A 695 17.21 -21.22 10.74
N LYS A 696 15.96 -20.86 10.44
CA LYS A 696 15.21 -21.27 9.22
C LYS A 696 15.34 -20.23 8.09
N ALA A 697 16.49 -19.63 7.90
CA ALA A 697 16.77 -18.63 6.88
C ALA A 697 15.80 -17.42 6.92
N ASN A 698 15.41 -16.99 8.11
CA ASN A 698 14.47 -15.90 8.35
C ASN A 698 13.07 -16.13 7.75
N LEU A 699 12.60 -17.38 7.74
CA LEU A 699 11.26 -17.74 7.28
C LEU A 699 10.32 -17.95 8.47
N ALA A 700 9.25 -17.18 8.55
CA ALA A 700 8.17 -17.32 9.50
C ALA A 700 6.90 -17.81 8.81
N VAL A 701 6.10 -18.61 9.51
CA VAL A 701 4.82 -19.13 9.03
C VAL A 701 3.75 -18.79 10.06
N CYS A 702 2.68 -18.10 9.66
CA CYS A 702 1.53 -17.81 10.52
C CYS A 702 0.40 -18.84 10.34
N ALA A 703 -0.66 -18.72 11.15
CA ALA A 703 -1.87 -19.50 10.98
C ALA A 703 -2.43 -19.32 9.55
N GLY A 704 -2.94 -20.42 8.96
CA GLY A 704 -3.36 -20.43 7.56
C GLY A 704 -2.23 -20.65 6.56
N GLY A 705 -0.97 -20.86 7.02
CA GLY A 705 0.14 -21.34 6.22
C GLY A 705 0.91 -20.29 5.43
N LYS A 706 0.58 -18.98 5.53
CA LYS A 706 1.35 -17.94 4.86
C LYS A 706 2.76 -17.87 5.40
N THR A 707 3.72 -17.92 4.50
CA THR A 707 5.15 -17.82 4.81
C THR A 707 5.67 -16.43 4.44
N ARG A 708 6.42 -15.79 5.34
CA ARG A 708 7.12 -14.53 5.12
C ARG A 708 8.63 -14.71 5.31
N SER A 709 9.40 -14.19 4.35
CA SER A 709 10.87 -14.05 4.48
C SER A 709 11.21 -12.65 4.96
N PHE A 710 12.17 -12.53 5.88
CA PHE A 710 12.68 -11.25 6.39
C PHE A 710 14.09 -11.00 5.86
N PHE A 711 14.31 -9.80 5.30
CA PHE A 711 15.65 -9.37 4.88
C PHE A 711 16.50 -8.87 6.04
N ALA A 712 15.87 -8.31 7.08
CA ALA A 712 16.58 -7.82 8.25
C ALA A 712 17.14 -8.97 9.10
N ASN A 713 18.22 -8.70 9.85
CA ASN A 713 18.74 -9.64 10.80
C ASN A 713 17.90 -9.64 12.08
N LEU A 714 17.06 -10.63 12.24
CA LEU A 714 16.16 -10.78 13.38
C LEU A 714 16.88 -10.84 14.74
N LEU A 715 18.15 -11.26 14.79
CA LEU A 715 18.91 -11.34 16.04
C LEU A 715 19.37 -9.97 16.56
N THR A 716 19.44 -8.96 15.69
CA THR A 716 20.02 -7.64 16.04
C THR A 716 19.14 -6.45 15.71
N ASP A 717 18.02 -6.67 15.00
CA ASP A 717 17.10 -5.61 14.57
C ASP A 717 15.77 -5.71 15.34
N ASN A 718 15.62 -4.86 16.36
CA ASN A 718 14.39 -4.78 17.15
C ASN A 718 13.16 -4.37 16.32
N GLY A 719 13.35 -3.68 15.17
CA GLY A 719 12.27 -3.36 14.23
C GLY A 719 11.73 -4.61 13.58
N ALA A 720 12.62 -5.45 13.07
CA ALA A 720 12.28 -6.72 12.46
C ALA A 720 11.66 -7.72 13.47
N GLN A 721 12.10 -7.71 14.74
CA GLN A 721 11.47 -8.52 15.80
C GLN A 721 10.02 -8.08 16.04
N ARG A 722 9.74 -6.77 16.06
CA ARG A 722 8.37 -6.26 16.16
C ARG A 722 7.51 -6.66 14.94
N GLU A 723 8.07 -6.60 13.75
CA GLU A 723 7.39 -7.05 12.53
C GLU A 723 7.13 -8.56 12.55
N LEU A 724 8.04 -9.34 13.13
CA LEU A 724 7.86 -10.78 13.30
C LEU A 724 6.71 -11.08 14.28
N ALA A 725 6.66 -10.40 15.44
CA ALA A 725 5.57 -10.55 16.40
C ALA A 725 4.22 -10.18 15.77
N ALA A 726 4.17 -9.03 15.06
CA ALA A 726 2.98 -8.57 14.37
C ALA A 726 2.55 -9.52 13.24
N PHE A 727 3.47 -10.20 12.59
CA PHE A 727 3.15 -11.13 11.50
C PHE A 727 2.31 -12.32 11.97
N TYR A 728 2.53 -12.85 13.18
CA TYR A 728 1.71 -13.95 13.70
C TYR A 728 0.26 -13.53 13.95
N GLY A 729 0.03 -12.36 14.54
CA GLY A 729 -1.32 -11.82 14.77
C GLY A 729 -1.97 -11.36 13.46
N GLN A 730 -1.40 -10.34 12.82
CA GLN A 730 -1.97 -9.70 11.64
C GLN A 730 -1.98 -10.60 10.40
N GLY A 731 -0.95 -11.41 10.21
CA GLY A 731 -0.88 -12.37 9.11
C GLY A 731 -1.90 -13.47 9.26
N GLY A 732 -2.06 -14.03 10.48
CA GLY A 732 -3.09 -15.00 10.79
C GLY A 732 -4.50 -14.46 10.52
N THR A 733 -4.80 -13.26 11.02
CA THR A 733 -6.07 -12.55 10.75
C THR A 733 -6.29 -12.36 9.24
N ALA A 734 -5.26 -11.91 8.51
CA ALA A 734 -5.36 -11.74 7.06
C ALA A 734 -5.68 -13.05 6.34
N MET A 735 -5.05 -14.16 6.74
CA MET A 735 -5.33 -15.47 6.14
C MET A 735 -6.73 -15.97 6.48
N THR A 736 -7.23 -15.69 7.68
CA THR A 736 -8.60 -16.02 8.09
C THR A 736 -9.61 -15.31 7.20
N ILE A 737 -9.54 -13.97 7.08
CA ILE A 737 -10.48 -13.18 6.30
C ILE A 737 -10.36 -13.46 4.79
N ASN A 738 -9.16 -13.71 4.27
CA ASN A 738 -8.97 -14.07 2.86
C ASN A 738 -9.63 -15.41 2.51
N ARG A 739 -9.56 -16.42 3.41
CA ARG A 739 -10.30 -17.68 3.22
C ARG A 739 -11.81 -17.47 3.23
N VAL A 740 -12.30 -16.58 4.06
CA VAL A 740 -13.75 -16.23 4.06
C VAL A 740 -14.14 -15.57 2.75
N LEU A 741 -13.34 -14.63 2.24
CA LEU A 741 -13.61 -14.02 0.93
C LEU A 741 -13.63 -15.06 -0.20
N ASP A 742 -12.73 -16.06 -0.16
CA ASP A 742 -12.75 -17.19 -1.10
C ASP A 742 -14.06 -17.98 -1.00
N ASN A 743 -14.46 -18.36 0.22
CA ASN A 743 -15.68 -19.13 0.47
C ASN A 743 -16.94 -18.35 0.06
N VAL A 744 -17.03 -17.08 0.42
CA VAL A 744 -18.21 -16.23 0.14
C VAL A 744 -18.32 -15.93 -1.35
N TYR A 745 -17.21 -15.54 -1.99
CA TYR A 745 -17.22 -15.11 -3.39
C TYR A 745 -17.35 -16.31 -4.36
N TYR A 746 -16.50 -17.32 -4.21
CA TYR A 746 -16.54 -18.51 -5.10
C TYR A 746 -17.54 -19.58 -4.66
N GLY A 747 -17.97 -19.56 -3.40
CA GLY A 747 -19.04 -20.44 -2.90
C GLY A 747 -20.45 -19.98 -3.26
N GLY A 748 -20.60 -18.82 -3.92
CA GLY A 748 -21.87 -18.32 -4.44
C GLY A 748 -22.76 -17.62 -3.41
N LEU A 749 -22.23 -17.31 -2.22
CA LEU A 749 -22.96 -16.52 -1.24
C LEU A 749 -23.01 -15.04 -1.65
N ASP A 750 -21.94 -14.50 -2.26
CA ASP A 750 -21.95 -13.21 -2.96
C ASP A 750 -22.79 -13.35 -4.25
N SER A 751 -24.05 -13.02 -4.19
CA SER A 751 -25.09 -13.31 -5.18
C SER A 751 -26.00 -12.11 -5.41
N GLN A 752 -27.14 -12.30 -6.10
CA GLN A 752 -28.12 -11.23 -6.31
C GLN A 752 -28.78 -10.75 -5.01
N ASP A 753 -28.81 -11.55 -3.95
CA ASP A 753 -29.45 -11.20 -2.69
C ASP A 753 -28.50 -10.64 -1.66
N LEU A 754 -27.22 -11.03 -1.71
CA LEU A 754 -26.17 -10.59 -0.80
C LEU A 754 -24.95 -10.14 -1.61
N HIS A 755 -24.51 -8.90 -1.40
CA HIS A 755 -23.32 -8.34 -2.05
C HIS A 755 -22.28 -7.96 -1.01
N ILE A 756 -21.05 -8.47 -1.16
CA ILE A 756 -19.91 -7.93 -0.44
C ILE A 756 -19.51 -6.61 -1.05
N LEU A 757 -19.49 -5.55 -0.25
CA LEU A 757 -19.19 -4.19 -0.70
C LEU A 757 -17.78 -3.79 -0.39
N THR A 758 -17.23 -4.14 0.77
CA THR A 758 -15.85 -3.87 1.16
C THR A 758 -15.40 -4.79 2.29
N MET A 759 -14.09 -4.80 2.50
CA MET A 759 -13.44 -5.46 3.64
C MET A 759 -12.58 -4.45 4.37
N THR A 760 -12.69 -4.37 5.69
CA THR A 760 -11.93 -3.43 6.51
C THR A 760 -11.21 -4.20 7.62
N HIS A 761 -9.92 -4.41 7.45
CA HIS A 761 -9.05 -5.14 8.39
C HIS A 761 -9.48 -6.59 8.65
N ASP A 762 -10.42 -6.82 9.52
CA ASP A 762 -10.96 -8.10 10.00
C ASP A 762 -12.50 -8.17 9.87
N SER A 763 -13.12 -7.18 9.25
CA SER A 763 -14.57 -7.15 8.99
C SER A 763 -14.92 -7.26 7.51
N ILE A 764 -16.10 -7.82 7.23
CA ILE A 764 -16.75 -7.79 5.92
C ILE A 764 -17.96 -6.89 6.01
N THR A 765 -18.02 -5.88 5.16
CA THR A 765 -19.19 -5.00 5.01
C THR A 765 -19.86 -5.28 3.66
N GLY A 766 -21.16 -5.44 3.67
CA GLY A 766 -21.93 -5.72 2.47
C GLY A 766 -23.35 -5.20 2.57
N GLN A 767 -24.18 -5.62 1.62
CA GLN A 767 -25.62 -5.36 1.64
C GLN A 767 -26.39 -6.64 1.33
N ILE A 768 -27.57 -6.76 1.92
CA ILE A 768 -28.48 -7.89 1.73
C ILE A 768 -29.89 -7.40 1.47
N LYS A 769 -30.63 -8.08 0.60
CA LYS A 769 -32.04 -7.78 0.39
C LYS A 769 -32.83 -7.93 1.69
N LEU A 770 -33.78 -7.04 1.90
CA LEU A 770 -34.68 -7.10 3.04
C LEU A 770 -35.47 -8.43 3.13
N SER A 771 -35.73 -9.05 1.99
CA SER A 771 -36.43 -10.36 1.91
C SER A 771 -35.53 -11.57 2.20
N ALA A 772 -34.22 -11.39 2.40
CA ALA A 772 -33.25 -12.47 2.54
C ALA A 772 -32.38 -12.31 3.79
N LEU A 773 -32.86 -11.59 4.81
CA LEU A 773 -32.11 -11.33 6.06
C LEU A 773 -31.68 -12.60 6.78
N ASP A 774 -32.43 -13.67 6.66
CA ASP A 774 -32.12 -15.01 7.18
C ASP A 774 -30.80 -15.58 6.66
N ARG A 775 -30.37 -15.20 5.44
CA ARG A 775 -29.10 -15.64 4.87
C ARG A 775 -27.86 -15.04 5.55
N LEU A 776 -28.02 -14.05 6.44
CA LEU A 776 -26.90 -13.57 7.26
C LEU A 776 -26.38 -14.65 8.23
N VAL A 777 -27.19 -15.64 8.58
CA VAL A 777 -26.76 -16.83 9.33
C VAL A 777 -25.72 -17.63 8.52
N GLU A 778 -25.95 -17.81 7.21
CA GLU A 778 -25.02 -18.49 6.30
C GLU A 778 -23.69 -17.71 6.20
N LEU A 779 -23.75 -16.38 6.14
CA LEU A 779 -22.54 -15.54 6.14
C LEU A 779 -21.74 -15.69 7.43
N LYS A 780 -22.43 -15.64 8.59
CA LYS A 780 -21.77 -15.84 9.89
C LYS A 780 -21.07 -17.19 9.95
N GLN A 781 -21.77 -18.26 9.54
CA GLN A 781 -21.20 -19.62 9.50
C GLN A 781 -20.00 -19.69 8.53
N ALA A 782 -20.07 -19.03 7.36
CA ALA A 782 -18.97 -18.96 6.42
C ALA A 782 -17.75 -18.22 6.96
N MET A 783 -17.96 -17.27 7.90
CA MET A 783 -16.90 -16.54 8.57
C MET A 783 -16.27 -17.34 9.73
N GLU A 784 -17.02 -18.18 10.41
CA GLU A 784 -16.52 -18.98 11.55
C GLU A 784 -15.62 -20.17 11.06
N VAL A 785 -14.54 -19.84 10.35
CA VAL A 785 -13.59 -20.81 9.82
C VAL A 785 -12.65 -21.34 10.89
N VAL A 786 -12.34 -22.63 10.82
CA VAL A 786 -11.34 -23.26 11.69
C VAL A 786 -9.95 -22.75 11.31
N ASN A 787 -9.25 -22.17 12.26
CA ASN A 787 -7.85 -21.81 12.18
C ASN A 787 -7.01 -22.85 12.89
N GLU A 788 -5.76 -23.01 12.43
CA GLU A 788 -4.81 -23.94 13.04
C GLU A 788 -3.41 -23.34 13.09
N ILE A 789 -2.74 -23.51 14.21
CA ILE A 789 -1.32 -23.23 14.38
C ILE A 789 -0.72 -24.21 15.42
N HIS A 790 0.43 -24.76 15.14
CA HIS A 790 1.13 -25.74 15.98
C HIS A 790 0.25 -26.96 16.35
N GLY A 791 -0.65 -27.38 15.43
CA GLY A 791 -1.58 -28.49 15.66
C GLY A 791 -2.78 -28.15 16.57
N ARG A 792 -2.94 -26.90 16.98
CA ARG A 792 -4.07 -26.43 17.79
C ARG A 792 -5.09 -25.74 16.90
N GLN A 793 -6.32 -26.17 16.98
CA GLN A 793 -7.44 -25.59 16.25
C GLN A 793 -8.23 -24.62 17.11
N PHE A 794 -8.73 -23.55 16.49
CA PHE A 794 -9.60 -22.55 17.10
C PHE A 794 -10.49 -21.86 16.06
N VAL A 795 -11.62 -21.37 16.54
CA VAL A 795 -12.57 -20.56 15.77
C VAL A 795 -12.71 -19.23 16.46
N ILE A 796 -12.57 -18.15 15.70
CA ILE A 796 -12.71 -16.79 16.23
C ILE A 796 -14.18 -16.38 16.15
N PRO A 797 -14.80 -15.93 17.25
CA PRO A 797 -16.18 -15.49 17.25
C PRO A 797 -16.42 -14.30 16.32
N VAL A 798 -17.57 -14.26 15.67
CA VAL A 798 -17.99 -13.21 14.74
C VAL A 798 -19.17 -12.45 15.33
N GLU A 799 -19.05 -11.12 15.36
CA GLU A 799 -20.13 -10.21 15.78
C GLU A 799 -20.68 -9.52 14.52
N GLY A 800 -22.00 -9.33 14.45
CA GLY A 800 -22.67 -8.74 13.30
C GLY A 800 -23.43 -7.48 13.66
N SER A 801 -23.56 -6.57 12.71
CA SER A 801 -24.45 -5.42 12.77
C SER A 801 -25.14 -5.19 11.42
N VAL A 802 -26.33 -4.59 11.44
CA VAL A 802 -27.14 -4.29 10.26
C VAL A 802 -27.78 -2.91 10.36
N GLY A 803 -27.97 -2.23 9.21
CA GLY A 803 -28.54 -0.88 9.22
C GLY A 803 -28.88 -0.32 7.85
N PHE A 804 -29.65 0.77 7.81
CA PHE A 804 -29.92 1.55 6.59
C PHE A 804 -28.81 2.58 6.29
N GLY A 805 -27.72 2.54 7.00
CA GLY A 805 -26.50 3.28 6.77
C GLY A 805 -25.37 2.72 7.61
N TRP A 806 -24.14 2.93 7.20
CA TRP A 806 -22.97 2.32 7.86
C TRP A 806 -22.62 3.00 9.20
N GLY A 807 -22.02 2.25 10.11
CA GLY A 807 -21.48 2.74 11.37
C GLY A 807 -22.57 3.08 12.39
N PHE A 808 -22.72 4.35 12.80
CA PHE A 808 -23.70 4.77 13.82
C PHE A 808 -25.17 4.54 13.43
N ARG A 809 -25.46 4.21 12.17
CA ARG A 809 -26.80 3.92 11.65
C ARG A 809 -27.14 2.42 11.69
N MET A 810 -26.27 1.60 12.31
CA MET A 810 -26.45 0.16 12.46
C MET A 810 -26.88 -0.21 13.88
N THR A 811 -27.47 -1.38 14.01
CA THR A 811 -27.77 -2.07 15.27
C THR A 811 -27.14 -3.45 15.29
N ASP A 812 -26.91 -4.02 16.49
CA ASP A 812 -26.36 -5.36 16.62
C ASP A 812 -27.29 -6.38 15.93
N TRP A 813 -26.70 -7.29 15.20
CA TRP A 813 -27.41 -8.36 14.51
C TRP A 813 -27.65 -9.56 15.42
N HIS A 814 -28.83 -10.16 15.27
CA HIS A 814 -29.20 -11.46 15.83
C HIS A 814 -30.09 -12.21 14.82
N GLU A 815 -30.20 -13.53 14.95
CA GLU A 815 -30.87 -14.40 13.97
C GLU A 815 -32.32 -14.02 13.66
N ASN A 816 -33.04 -13.46 14.62
CA ASN A 816 -34.45 -13.05 14.50
C ASN A 816 -34.62 -11.54 14.30
N ILE A 817 -33.60 -10.83 13.79
CA ILE A 817 -33.66 -9.38 13.60
C ILE A 817 -34.77 -8.99 12.62
N THR A 818 -35.52 -7.97 12.96
CA THR A 818 -36.64 -7.47 12.16
C THR A 818 -36.27 -6.16 11.44
N VAL A 819 -36.91 -5.89 10.33
CA VAL A 819 -36.78 -4.64 9.58
C VAL A 819 -37.14 -3.42 10.46
N ASP A 820 -38.10 -3.57 11.37
CA ASP A 820 -38.50 -2.49 12.27
C ASP A 820 -37.42 -2.15 13.32
N GLU A 821 -36.70 -3.13 13.83
CA GLU A 821 -35.55 -2.90 14.72
C GLU A 821 -34.43 -2.13 13.99
N ILE A 822 -34.14 -2.54 12.73
CA ILE A 822 -33.15 -1.86 11.89
C ILE A 822 -33.58 -0.41 11.61
N ARG A 823 -34.88 -0.18 11.31
CA ARG A 823 -35.43 1.15 11.06
C ARG A 823 -35.36 2.05 12.29
N LYS A 824 -35.69 1.53 13.46
CA LYS A 824 -35.59 2.26 14.75
C LYS A 824 -34.17 2.75 15.03
N ALA A 825 -33.13 1.96 14.67
CA ALA A 825 -31.73 2.38 14.84
C ALA A 825 -31.38 3.59 13.94
N ASP A 826 -31.81 3.56 12.69
CA ASP A 826 -31.61 4.67 11.74
C ASP A 826 -32.38 5.94 12.17
N GLU A 827 -33.63 5.80 12.61
CA GLU A 827 -34.44 6.89 13.13
C GLU A 827 -33.84 7.53 14.38
N LYS A 828 -33.32 6.72 15.29
CA LYS A 828 -32.60 7.19 16.48
C LYS A 828 -31.34 7.99 16.10
N TRP A 829 -30.61 7.56 15.10
CA TRP A 829 -29.45 8.31 14.60
C TRP A 829 -29.90 9.64 13.96
N LYS A 830 -30.92 9.64 13.11
CA LYS A 830 -31.50 10.86 12.51
C LYS A 830 -31.97 11.85 13.56
N ALA A 831 -32.65 11.36 14.59
CA ALA A 831 -33.11 12.20 15.70
C ALA A 831 -31.95 12.87 16.47
N LYS A 832 -30.83 12.18 16.64
CA LYS A 832 -29.63 12.76 17.26
C LYS A 832 -28.88 13.77 16.37
N ASN A 833 -29.11 13.71 15.05
CA ASN A 833 -28.44 14.54 14.05
C ASN A 833 -29.40 15.49 13.31
N GLN A 834 -30.39 16.08 14.05
CA GLN A 834 -31.41 16.96 13.49
C GLN A 834 -30.84 18.13 12.68
N ASN A 835 -29.73 18.73 13.13
CA ASN A 835 -29.07 19.81 12.40
C ASN A 835 -28.61 19.34 11.01
N LEU A 836 -28.01 18.15 10.93
CA LEU A 836 -27.55 17.54 9.69
C LEU A 836 -28.75 17.24 8.78
N MET A 837 -29.83 16.68 9.33
CA MET A 837 -31.09 16.41 8.60
C MET A 837 -31.72 17.68 8.06
N SER A 838 -31.70 18.77 8.84
CA SER A 838 -32.18 20.07 8.39
C SER A 838 -31.37 20.64 7.24
N LEU A 839 -30.03 20.46 7.26
CA LEU A 839 -29.17 20.86 6.15
C LEU A 839 -29.51 20.09 4.87
N ILE A 840 -29.72 18.78 4.95
CA ILE A 840 -30.15 17.96 3.81
C ILE A 840 -31.47 18.49 3.22
N GLY A 841 -32.46 18.76 4.06
CA GLY A 841 -33.76 19.31 3.62
C GLY A 841 -33.65 20.65 2.89
N LYS A 842 -32.68 21.48 3.28
CA LYS A 842 -32.39 22.76 2.59
C LYS A 842 -31.65 22.59 1.26
N LEU A 843 -30.84 21.52 1.12
CA LEU A 843 -30.04 21.24 -0.09
C LEU A 843 -30.82 20.43 -1.14
N ALA A 844 -31.82 19.68 -0.74
CA ALA A 844 -32.60 18.81 -1.62
C ALA A 844 -33.20 19.51 -2.87
N PRO A 845 -33.72 20.74 -2.81
CA PRO A 845 -34.24 21.43 -3.99
C PRO A 845 -33.16 21.78 -5.02
N VAL A 846 -31.94 22.05 -4.58
CA VAL A 846 -30.81 22.42 -5.44
C VAL A 846 -30.28 21.19 -6.18
N ASN A 847 -30.19 20.06 -5.50
CA ASN A 847 -29.68 18.81 -6.09
C ASN A 847 -30.65 18.22 -7.12
N CYS A 848 -31.97 18.25 -6.88
CA CYS A 848 -32.97 17.83 -7.87
C CYS A 848 -32.90 18.67 -9.17
N ALA A 849 -32.59 19.96 -9.09
CA ALA A 849 -32.43 20.79 -10.27
C ALA A 849 -31.18 20.41 -11.09
N ILE A 850 -30.07 20.07 -10.41
CA ILE A 850 -28.82 19.67 -11.08
C ILE A 850 -28.93 18.24 -11.66
N GLU A 851 -29.57 17.30 -10.96
CA GLU A 851 -29.79 15.94 -11.45
C GLU A 851 -30.73 15.93 -12.65
N ASN A 852 -31.75 16.76 -12.68
CA ASN A 852 -32.64 16.91 -13.83
C ASN A 852 -31.94 17.55 -15.05
N MET A 853 -31.03 18.51 -14.84
CA MET A 853 -30.19 19.04 -15.92
C MET A 853 -29.22 18.00 -16.49
N ASN A 854 -28.73 17.06 -15.66
CA ASN A 854 -27.85 15.99 -16.12
C ASN A 854 -28.63 14.83 -16.77
N ALA A 855 -29.86 14.55 -16.35
CA ALA A 855 -30.71 13.49 -16.91
C ALA A 855 -31.14 13.79 -18.35
N GLU A 856 -31.42 15.05 -18.69
CA GLU A 856 -31.74 15.46 -20.08
C GLU A 856 -30.56 15.31 -21.04
N ASN A 857 -29.32 15.35 -20.54
CA ASN A 857 -28.12 15.14 -21.37
C ASN A 857 -27.62 13.67 -21.40
N ILE A 858 -28.17 12.77 -20.58
CA ILE A 858 -27.73 11.36 -20.47
C ILE A 858 -28.57 10.44 -21.37
N GLY A 859 -29.65 10.91 -22.01
CA GLY A 859 -30.51 10.13 -22.90
C GLY A 859 -29.85 9.52 -24.15
N ALA A 860 -28.55 9.71 -24.36
CA ALA A 860 -27.80 9.21 -25.50
C ALA A 860 -26.83 8.04 -25.20
N PHE A 861 -26.65 7.59 -23.93
CA PHE A 861 -25.73 6.52 -23.60
C PHE A 861 -26.31 5.54 -22.57
N GLN A 862 -27.39 4.84 -22.95
CA GLN A 862 -27.71 3.54 -22.37
C GLN A 862 -27.03 2.47 -23.24
N LEU A 863 -25.84 2.05 -22.85
CA LEU A 863 -25.21 0.80 -23.27
C LEU A 863 -24.68 0.08 -22.04
#